data_460e0dc2aef1074cdc9922d941b85b1a
#
_entry.id   460e0dc2aef1074cdc9922d941b85b1a
#
_cell.length_a   1.000
_cell.length_b   1.000
_cell.length_c   1.000
_cell.angle_alpha   90.00
_cell.angle_beta   90.00
_cell.angle_gamma   90.00
#
_symmetry.space_group_name_H-M   'P 1'
#
loop_
_entity.id
_entity.type
_entity.pdbx_description
1 polymer ?
#
loop_
_entity_poly.entity_id
_entity_poly.type
_entity_poly.pdbx_seq_one_letter_code
_entity_poly.pdbx_strand_id
1 'polypeptide(L)'
;MAKDLLFEIGAEEIPAGFMPNILGQLKTLAETKLNDAHLPFESIATYGTPRRLALIVKGLADTSAEISERHKGPSASIAYDADGNATKAAIGFARGKGLDVADLVVEDGYIYAETKTAGVAAKDIVTDMLPQLITGLNFPKSMHWGNLDAKFVRPVRWLVALLDEEVIPVEFATVKSGNVTRGHRFLGADEITIKNAASYVDTLKENFVMVDQDARRELISKQLHDIAASKNASIVWDDDLLEEINYLVEWPTALCGGFEESYLALPDAAIITPMKDHQRYFPLVDQNGKLLPMFLTVRNGSDHSIEVVQAGNERVLRARLDDAKFFFNEDRKKPLIDRQDGLTKIVFQEGLGNLADKTERLLKLGRVFGEECGLHEDAAVVLERATELAKTDLTTGMVTEFTELQGVMGKEYALLDGESPEVAEAIFEQYLPRFAGDVLPQTEAGKVLSIIDKVDNIVATFSRGLIPTGSQDPYALRRQTIGILNILLGSEWNISLRPIFKASMELLNVPAEKQEELLGQVEEFFTLRLKNIFLDREVPHHVIDLLLSNNELSVADAEGLVNALLANRIDENVELVQAYTRMYNLVKDVEYTGVNSDLLKEDAEKALFEAASKASEASLAAWEANDYAAVVAVPATLVPAINKFFEDVMVMDKDEAIKANRLQLVRLAYSVMAIIGDISALK
;
A
#
# COMPACT_ATOMS: atom_id res chain seq x y z
N MET A 1 21.27 26.26 28.49
CA MET A 1 21.99 26.08 27.19
C MET A 1 21.36 24.89 26.51
N ALA A 2 21.24 24.92 25.18
CA ALA A 2 20.70 23.79 24.45
C ALA A 2 21.57 22.53 24.69
N LYS A 3 20.96 21.36 24.80
CA LYS A 3 21.61 20.08 25.06
C LYS A 3 21.32 19.07 23.95
N ASP A 4 22.20 18.10 23.79
CA ASP A 4 21.97 17.00 22.86
C ASP A 4 21.48 15.75 23.61
N LEU A 5 20.40 15.13 23.10
CA LEU A 5 19.86 13.87 23.62
C LEU A 5 20.34 12.71 22.75
N LEU A 6 20.88 11.68 23.36
CA LEU A 6 21.12 10.37 22.76
C LEU A 6 20.21 9.33 23.43
N PHE A 7 19.53 8.53 22.60
CA PHE A 7 18.84 7.34 23.06
C PHE A 7 19.17 6.16 22.16
N GLU A 8 19.73 5.09 22.71
CA GLU A 8 20.02 3.85 21.98
C GLU A 8 19.28 2.67 22.61
N ILE A 9 18.61 1.90 21.78
CA ILE A 9 17.97 0.62 22.11
C ILE A 9 18.82 -0.47 21.48
N GLY A 10 19.60 -1.17 22.29
CA GLY A 10 20.40 -2.32 21.86
C GLY A 10 19.61 -3.61 21.98
N ALA A 11 19.56 -4.40 20.93
CA ALA A 11 18.79 -5.65 20.86
C ALA A 11 19.61 -6.78 20.23
N GLU A 12 19.06 -7.99 20.21
CA GLU A 12 19.50 -9.02 19.26
C GLU A 12 19.13 -8.62 17.84
N GLU A 13 19.63 -9.35 16.84
CA GLU A 13 19.55 -8.94 15.43
C GLU A 13 18.12 -8.70 14.95
N ILE A 14 17.82 -7.46 14.63
CA ILE A 14 16.55 -6.99 14.10
C ILE A 14 16.49 -7.35 12.59
N PRO A 15 15.37 -7.88 12.07
CA PRO A 15 15.23 -8.16 10.65
C PRO A 15 15.45 -6.90 9.79
N ALA A 16 16.30 -7.00 8.78
CA ALA A 16 16.69 -5.88 7.92
C ALA A 16 15.48 -5.17 7.31
N GLY A 17 14.51 -5.91 6.77
CA GLY A 17 13.32 -5.36 6.15
C GLY A 17 12.38 -4.56 7.07
N PHE A 18 12.60 -4.58 8.40
CA PHE A 18 11.83 -3.74 9.33
C PHE A 18 12.49 -2.38 9.57
N MET A 19 13.80 -2.28 9.33
CA MET A 19 14.62 -1.16 9.78
C MET A 19 14.19 0.20 9.21
N PRO A 20 13.95 0.38 7.88
CA PRO A 20 13.56 1.68 7.34
C PRO A 20 12.28 2.23 7.99
N ASN A 21 11.26 1.39 8.08
CA ASN A 21 9.98 1.77 8.69
C ASN A 21 10.13 2.11 10.18
N ILE A 22 10.88 1.30 10.93
CA ILE A 22 11.04 1.49 12.38
C ILE A 22 11.85 2.75 12.70
N LEU A 23 12.88 3.07 11.92
CA LEU A 23 13.63 4.31 12.08
C LEU A 23 12.75 5.52 11.79
N GLY A 24 11.89 5.45 10.77
CA GLY A 24 10.86 6.46 10.48
C GLY A 24 9.88 6.63 11.64
N GLN A 25 9.34 5.54 12.18
CA GLN A 25 8.46 5.57 13.34
C GLN A 25 9.14 6.20 14.56
N LEU A 26 10.38 5.80 14.87
CA LEU A 26 11.14 6.32 16.01
C LEU A 26 11.31 7.84 15.89
N LYS A 27 11.66 8.33 14.69
CA LYS A 27 11.78 9.76 14.41
C LYS A 27 10.46 10.49 14.62
N THR A 28 9.39 10.03 13.97
CA THR A 28 8.05 10.66 14.04
C THR A 28 7.50 10.67 15.47
N LEU A 29 7.65 9.57 16.22
CA LEU A 29 7.22 9.49 17.61
C LEU A 29 7.97 10.49 18.49
N ALA A 30 9.29 10.61 18.30
CA ALA A 30 10.10 11.56 19.06
C ALA A 30 9.71 13.01 18.73
N GLU A 31 9.57 13.34 17.44
CA GLU A 31 9.10 14.67 16.97
C GLU A 31 7.75 15.03 17.56
N THR A 32 6.77 14.12 17.47
CA THR A 32 5.42 14.34 18.00
C THR A 32 5.47 14.61 19.49
N LYS A 33 6.15 13.76 20.27
CA LYS A 33 6.19 13.89 21.72
C LYS A 33 6.91 15.14 22.21
N LEU A 34 8.00 15.56 21.54
CA LEU A 34 8.71 16.79 21.86
C LEU A 34 7.86 18.03 21.52
N ASN A 35 7.15 18.00 20.42
CA ASN A 35 6.22 19.06 20.03
C ASN A 35 5.02 19.15 21.00
N ASP A 36 4.41 18.02 21.37
CA ASP A 36 3.31 17.96 22.34
C ASP A 36 3.75 18.50 23.73
N ALA A 37 5.01 18.25 24.11
CA ALA A 37 5.58 18.78 25.34
C ALA A 37 6.05 20.25 25.19
N HIS A 38 5.89 20.87 24.02
CA HIS A 38 6.39 22.20 23.72
C HIS A 38 7.89 22.39 24.03
N LEU A 39 8.69 21.34 23.82
CA LEU A 39 10.12 21.34 24.06
C LEU A 39 10.88 21.58 22.73
N PRO A 40 11.44 22.79 22.50
CA PRO A 40 12.12 23.11 21.24
C PRO A 40 13.39 22.29 21.03
N PHE A 41 13.68 21.94 19.79
CA PHE A 41 14.90 21.27 19.35
C PHE A 41 15.31 21.75 17.94
N GLU A 42 16.55 21.53 17.55
CA GLU A 42 17.07 21.93 16.23
C GLU A 42 16.88 20.85 15.17
N SER A 43 17.21 19.61 15.47
CA SER A 43 17.10 18.49 14.54
C SER A 43 17.00 17.15 15.23
N ILE A 44 16.41 16.16 14.52
CA ILE A 44 16.32 14.76 14.94
C ILE A 44 16.92 13.87 13.84
N ALA A 45 17.84 13.00 14.24
CA ALA A 45 18.41 11.95 13.42
C ALA A 45 18.18 10.57 14.06
N THR A 46 17.88 9.57 13.22
CA THR A 46 17.77 8.17 13.63
C THR A 46 18.80 7.33 12.91
N TYR A 47 19.41 6.40 13.62
CA TYR A 47 20.44 5.50 13.13
C TYR A 47 20.09 4.05 13.43
N GLY A 48 20.44 3.16 12.51
CA GLY A 48 20.13 1.74 12.65
C GLY A 48 21.24 0.81 12.19
N THR A 49 21.48 -0.23 12.98
CA THR A 49 22.30 -1.39 12.61
C THR A 49 21.51 -2.66 12.93
N PRO A 50 21.95 -3.86 12.52
CA PRO A 50 21.26 -5.10 12.90
C PRO A 50 20.92 -5.20 14.38
N ARG A 51 21.75 -4.62 15.25
CA ARG A 51 21.68 -4.81 16.71
C ARG A 51 21.24 -3.59 17.50
N ARG A 52 20.91 -2.45 16.83
CA ARG A 52 20.55 -1.21 17.55
C ARG A 52 19.67 -0.29 16.75
N LEU A 53 18.84 0.44 17.48
CA LEU A 53 18.13 1.63 17.01
C LEU A 53 18.64 2.79 17.86
N ALA A 54 19.03 3.89 17.24
CA ALA A 54 19.48 5.07 17.95
C ALA A 54 18.75 6.33 17.47
N LEU A 55 18.52 7.24 18.40
CA LEU A 55 17.93 8.56 18.19
C LEU A 55 18.91 9.60 18.76
N ILE A 56 19.21 10.61 17.97
CA ILE A 56 19.94 11.81 18.42
C ILE A 56 19.06 13.02 18.18
N VAL A 57 18.77 13.78 19.24
CA VAL A 57 18.10 15.09 19.14
C VAL A 57 19.12 16.15 19.47
N LYS A 58 19.39 17.04 18.51
CA LYS A 58 20.32 18.14 18.68
C LYS A 58 19.61 19.41 19.11
N GLY A 59 20.29 20.19 19.92
CA GLY A 59 19.82 21.52 20.28
C GLY A 59 18.54 21.52 21.11
N LEU A 60 18.31 20.53 21.96
CA LEU A 60 17.15 20.45 22.84
C LEU A 60 17.20 21.54 23.91
N ALA A 61 16.14 22.31 24.04
CA ALA A 61 16.05 23.39 25.05
C ALA A 61 16.09 22.81 26.48
N ASP A 62 16.64 23.57 27.44
CA ASP A 62 16.71 23.15 28.86
C ASP A 62 15.34 22.96 29.51
N THR A 63 14.33 23.72 29.02
CA THR A 63 12.95 23.68 29.51
C THR A 63 11.98 23.83 28.34
N SER A 64 10.79 23.28 28.50
CA SER A 64 9.69 23.54 27.55
C SER A 64 9.28 25.00 27.55
N ALA A 65 8.63 25.43 26.47
CA ALA A 65 8.08 26.75 26.39
C ALA A 65 7.00 26.98 27.47
N GLU A 66 6.93 28.19 28.00
CA GLU A 66 5.84 28.62 28.87
C GLU A 66 4.55 28.65 28.04
N ILE A 67 3.53 27.95 28.50
CA ILE A 67 2.22 27.92 27.83
C ILE A 67 1.33 28.99 28.46
N SER A 68 0.91 29.96 27.65
CA SER A 68 -0.08 30.94 28.04
C SER A 68 -1.40 30.59 27.36
N GLU A 69 -2.39 30.16 28.16
CA GLU A 69 -3.72 29.85 27.66
C GLU A 69 -4.70 30.95 28.08
N ARG A 70 -5.50 31.41 27.12
CA ARG A 70 -6.55 32.40 27.35
C ARG A 70 -7.91 31.73 27.29
N HIS A 71 -8.57 31.66 28.44
CA HIS A 71 -9.88 31.05 28.57
C HIS A 71 -10.98 32.12 28.62
N LYS A 72 -11.94 32.00 27.69
CA LYS A 72 -13.11 32.87 27.66
C LYS A 72 -14.10 32.45 28.75
N GLY A 73 -14.50 33.38 29.61
CA GLY A 73 -15.48 33.20 30.67
C GLY A 73 -16.85 33.83 30.34
N PRO A 74 -17.70 33.99 31.38
CA PRO A 74 -18.98 34.63 31.23
C PRO A 74 -18.88 36.09 30.74
N SER A 75 -20.02 36.65 30.28
CA SER A 75 -20.08 38.09 29.94
C SER A 75 -19.77 38.96 31.15
N ALA A 76 -19.13 40.10 30.90
CA ALA A 76 -18.80 41.04 31.97
C ALA A 76 -20.05 41.50 32.79
N SER A 77 -21.21 41.60 32.14
CA SER A 77 -22.50 41.92 32.79
C SER A 77 -23.01 40.84 33.74
N ILE A 78 -22.56 39.59 33.62
CA ILE A 78 -22.87 38.49 34.53
C ILE A 78 -21.75 38.35 35.56
N ALA A 79 -20.52 38.65 35.17
CA ALA A 79 -19.32 38.51 35.99
C ALA A 79 -19.20 39.59 37.09
N TYR A 80 -19.70 40.80 36.83
CA TYR A 80 -19.67 41.92 37.78
C TYR A 80 -21.08 42.49 38.00
N ASP A 81 -21.35 42.97 39.21
CA ASP A 81 -22.60 43.66 39.55
C ASP A 81 -22.55 45.14 39.15
N ALA A 82 -23.64 45.89 39.37
CA ALA A 82 -23.73 47.30 39.01
C ALA A 82 -22.75 48.22 39.78
N ASP A 83 -22.22 47.76 40.89
CA ASP A 83 -21.24 48.47 41.72
C ASP A 83 -19.79 48.02 41.38
N GLY A 84 -19.63 47.13 40.42
CA GLY A 84 -18.32 46.61 39.95
C GLY A 84 -17.74 45.47 40.80
N ASN A 85 -18.52 44.88 41.72
CA ASN A 85 -18.08 43.77 42.54
C ASN A 85 -18.23 42.45 41.77
N ALA A 86 -17.29 41.53 41.98
CA ALA A 86 -17.31 40.21 41.36
C ALA A 86 -18.48 39.36 41.86
N THR A 87 -19.27 38.84 40.98
CA THR A 87 -20.34 37.88 41.26
C THR A 87 -19.81 36.48 41.51
N LYS A 88 -20.70 35.57 41.96
CA LYS A 88 -20.37 34.15 42.10
C LYS A 88 -19.90 33.54 40.78
N ALA A 89 -20.32 34.08 39.63
CA ALA A 89 -19.89 33.60 38.30
C ALA A 89 -18.42 33.92 38.01
N ALA A 90 -17.97 35.16 38.29
CA ALA A 90 -16.56 35.54 38.16
C ALA A 90 -15.67 34.79 39.15
N ILE A 91 -16.11 34.72 40.45
CA ILE A 91 -15.38 33.98 41.49
C ILE A 91 -15.23 32.50 41.14
N GLY A 92 -16.32 31.87 40.68
CA GLY A 92 -16.31 30.46 40.27
C GLY A 92 -15.41 30.22 39.05
N PHE A 93 -15.43 31.11 38.08
CA PHE A 93 -14.56 31.03 36.87
C PHE A 93 -13.07 31.20 37.22
N ALA A 94 -12.70 32.23 37.98
CA ALA A 94 -11.34 32.46 38.43
C ALA A 94 -10.81 31.26 39.23
N ARG A 95 -11.58 30.79 40.23
CA ARG A 95 -11.24 29.64 41.06
C ARG A 95 -11.07 28.36 40.24
N GLY A 96 -11.95 28.13 39.22
CA GLY A 96 -11.85 26.97 38.31
C GLY A 96 -10.61 26.99 37.46
N LYS A 97 -9.96 28.16 37.32
CA LYS A 97 -8.70 28.35 36.58
C LYS A 97 -7.49 28.58 37.50
N GLY A 98 -7.66 28.48 38.81
CA GLY A 98 -6.57 28.65 39.77
C GLY A 98 -6.08 30.10 39.92
N LEU A 99 -6.93 31.07 39.55
CA LEU A 99 -6.62 32.49 39.57
C LEU A 99 -7.47 33.23 40.62
N ASP A 100 -7.02 34.42 41.01
CA ASP A 100 -7.85 35.35 41.76
C ASP A 100 -8.70 36.19 40.79
N VAL A 101 -9.84 36.70 41.27
CA VAL A 101 -10.75 37.53 40.47
C VAL A 101 -10.05 38.79 39.94
N ALA A 102 -9.05 39.29 40.66
CA ALA A 102 -8.25 40.45 40.26
C ALA A 102 -7.37 40.19 39.03
N ASP A 103 -7.08 38.90 38.70
CA ASP A 103 -6.28 38.49 37.56
C ASP A 103 -7.13 38.31 36.29
N LEU A 104 -8.45 38.47 36.39
CA LEU A 104 -9.34 38.37 35.21
C LEU A 104 -9.25 39.65 34.36
N VAL A 105 -9.10 39.48 33.04
CA VAL A 105 -9.11 40.58 32.08
C VAL A 105 -10.49 40.71 31.44
N VAL A 106 -11.02 41.93 31.39
CA VAL A 106 -12.28 42.22 30.70
C VAL A 106 -11.97 42.77 29.31
N GLU A 107 -12.46 42.07 28.28
CA GLU A 107 -12.28 42.46 26.87
C GLU A 107 -13.50 42.03 26.06
N ASP A 108 -13.93 42.86 25.10
CA ASP A 108 -15.10 42.60 24.24
C ASP A 108 -16.37 42.18 24.95
N GLY A 109 -16.59 42.69 26.18
CA GLY A 109 -17.77 42.38 26.97
C GLY A 109 -17.76 41.01 27.68
N TYR A 110 -16.63 40.32 27.72
CA TYR A 110 -16.42 39.06 28.41
C TYR A 110 -15.25 39.13 29.37
N ILE A 111 -15.23 38.27 30.39
CA ILE A 111 -14.04 38.07 31.24
C ILE A 111 -13.17 36.97 30.65
N TYR A 112 -11.86 37.15 30.76
CA TYR A 112 -10.86 36.17 30.33
C TYR A 112 -9.95 35.84 31.50
N ALA A 113 -9.61 34.56 31.62
CA ALA A 113 -8.56 34.06 32.49
C ALA A 113 -7.30 33.71 31.67
N GLU A 114 -6.18 34.35 31.99
CA GLU A 114 -4.89 34.02 31.40
C GLU A 114 -4.12 33.15 32.38
N THR A 115 -4.00 31.83 32.04
CA THR A 115 -3.22 30.89 32.85
C THR A 115 -1.86 30.73 32.23
N LYS A 116 -0.81 30.82 33.03
CA LYS A 116 0.58 30.56 32.62
C LYS A 116 1.06 29.28 33.29
N THR A 117 1.38 28.29 32.50
CA THR A 117 2.03 27.09 32.96
C THR A 117 3.54 27.23 32.73
N ALA A 118 4.31 27.18 33.81
CA ALA A 118 5.77 27.27 33.74
C ALA A 118 6.34 26.09 32.92
N GLY A 119 7.41 26.33 32.18
CA GLY A 119 8.10 25.31 31.43
C GLY A 119 8.63 24.19 32.35
N VAL A 120 8.52 22.95 31.87
CA VAL A 120 9.02 21.75 32.53
C VAL A 120 10.47 21.49 32.09
N ALA A 121 11.32 21.00 32.99
CA ALA A 121 12.71 20.71 32.66
C ALA A 121 12.80 19.59 31.59
N ALA A 122 13.67 19.78 30.60
CA ALA A 122 13.88 18.80 29.52
C ALA A 122 14.18 17.41 30.06
N LYS A 123 14.95 17.31 31.14
CA LYS A 123 15.29 16.04 31.78
C LYS A 123 14.03 15.26 32.21
N ASP A 124 13.05 15.93 32.80
CA ASP A 124 11.82 15.28 33.28
C ASP A 124 10.98 14.83 32.07
N ILE A 125 10.86 15.68 31.05
CA ILE A 125 10.12 15.36 29.81
C ILE A 125 10.74 14.14 29.13
N VAL A 126 12.07 14.12 28.93
CA VAL A 126 12.72 13.00 28.23
C VAL A 126 12.71 11.72 29.07
N THR A 127 12.77 11.81 30.41
CA THR A 127 12.66 10.64 31.29
C THR A 127 11.32 9.92 31.09
N ASP A 128 10.23 10.67 30.98
CA ASP A 128 8.89 10.12 30.75
C ASP A 128 8.67 9.69 29.30
N MET A 129 9.30 10.36 28.34
CA MET A 129 9.16 10.12 26.91
C MET A 129 9.87 8.83 26.44
N LEU A 130 11.11 8.62 26.85
CA LEU A 130 11.95 7.55 26.28
C LEU A 130 11.35 6.13 26.43
N PRO A 131 10.78 5.72 27.56
CA PRO A 131 10.09 4.43 27.68
C PRO A 131 8.90 4.30 26.70
N GLN A 132 8.21 5.42 26.45
CA GLN A 132 7.06 5.46 25.52
C GLN A 132 7.49 5.34 24.06
N LEU A 133 8.72 5.79 23.71
CA LEU A 133 9.26 5.54 22.36
C LEU A 133 9.45 4.04 22.13
N ILE A 134 9.96 3.28 23.10
CA ILE A 134 10.15 1.82 22.97
C ILE A 134 8.79 1.13 22.74
N THR A 135 7.81 1.44 23.59
CA THR A 135 6.49 0.78 23.57
C THR A 135 5.60 1.25 22.42
N GLY A 136 5.87 2.43 21.85
CA GLY A 136 5.16 2.99 20.72
C GLY A 136 5.58 2.45 19.35
N LEU A 137 6.71 1.75 19.25
CA LEU A 137 7.17 1.14 18.01
C LEU A 137 6.30 -0.07 17.63
N ASN A 138 5.80 -0.08 16.42
CA ASN A 138 4.99 -1.16 15.87
C ASN A 138 5.79 -1.98 14.88
N PHE A 139 5.94 -3.27 15.17
CA PHE A 139 6.64 -4.22 14.31
C PHE A 139 5.65 -5.18 13.65
N PRO A 140 5.87 -5.60 12.41
CA PRO A 140 5.05 -6.63 11.75
C PRO A 140 4.98 -7.93 12.55
N LYS A 141 6.09 -8.26 13.24
CA LYS A 141 6.19 -9.41 14.11
C LYS A 141 7.01 -9.06 15.36
N SER A 142 6.44 -9.32 16.52
CA SER A 142 7.08 -9.12 17.83
C SER A 142 7.10 -10.42 18.61
N MET A 143 7.94 -10.49 19.65
CA MET A 143 8.04 -11.63 20.55
C MET A 143 8.09 -11.18 22.01
N HIS A 144 7.72 -12.09 22.89
CA HIS A 144 8.04 -12.05 24.32
C HIS A 144 9.28 -12.91 24.58
N TRP A 145 10.00 -12.64 25.64
CA TRP A 145 11.16 -13.46 26.04
C TRP A 145 11.24 -13.64 27.55
N GLY A 146 11.80 -14.76 27.94
CA GLY A 146 11.86 -15.15 29.35
C GLY A 146 10.45 -15.30 29.95
N ASN A 147 10.25 -14.74 31.12
CA ASN A 147 8.97 -14.66 31.84
C ASN A 147 8.43 -13.23 31.91
N LEU A 148 8.80 -12.39 30.94
CA LEU A 148 8.46 -10.97 30.91
C LEU A 148 7.21 -10.74 30.04
N ASP A 149 6.38 -9.78 30.46
CA ASP A 149 5.26 -9.27 29.67
C ASP A 149 5.70 -8.30 28.56
N ALA A 150 6.98 -7.88 28.60
CA ALA A 150 7.54 -6.99 27.61
C ALA A 150 7.53 -7.62 26.20
N LYS A 151 7.15 -6.80 25.22
CA LYS A 151 7.05 -7.19 23.81
C LYS A 151 7.93 -6.27 22.95
N PHE A 152 8.79 -6.86 22.14
CA PHE A 152 9.63 -6.15 21.19
C PHE A 152 9.96 -7.07 20.01
N VAL A 153 10.58 -6.54 18.94
CA VAL A 153 10.95 -7.35 17.75
C VAL A 153 11.98 -8.44 18.07
N ARG A 154 12.93 -8.12 18.97
CA ARG A 154 13.97 -9.03 19.50
C ARG A 154 14.25 -8.63 20.95
N PRO A 155 14.83 -9.52 21.76
CA PRO A 155 15.18 -9.19 23.15
C PRO A 155 16.08 -7.97 23.24
N VAL A 156 15.66 -6.98 24.04
CA VAL A 156 16.48 -5.81 24.36
C VAL A 156 17.60 -6.23 25.31
N ARG A 157 18.82 -5.82 25.01
CA ARG A 157 20.04 -6.25 25.71
C ARG A 157 20.72 -5.14 26.47
N TRP A 158 20.65 -3.89 25.99
CA TRP A 158 21.19 -2.70 26.66
C TRP A 158 20.41 -1.46 26.24
N LEU A 159 20.51 -0.42 27.04
CA LEU A 159 19.95 0.91 26.76
C LEU A 159 21.01 1.97 27.06
N VAL A 160 21.19 2.93 26.16
CA VAL A 160 21.94 4.16 26.41
C VAL A 160 20.96 5.32 26.35
N ALA A 161 20.96 6.16 27.38
CA ALA A 161 20.17 7.38 27.43
C ALA A 161 20.99 8.51 28.08
N LEU A 162 21.38 9.49 27.28
CA LEU A 162 22.18 10.62 27.68
C LEU A 162 21.56 11.94 27.28
N LEU A 163 21.52 12.89 28.21
CA LEU A 163 21.27 14.31 27.90
C LEU A 163 22.59 15.03 28.13
N ASP A 164 23.30 15.36 27.03
CA ASP A 164 24.74 15.64 27.00
C ASP A 164 25.55 14.50 27.66
N GLU A 165 26.08 14.75 28.83
CA GLU A 165 26.86 13.77 29.64
C GLU A 165 26.03 13.10 30.74
N GLU A 166 24.81 13.61 30.99
CA GLU A 166 23.98 13.14 32.09
C GLU A 166 23.17 11.91 31.67
N VAL A 167 23.26 10.83 32.45
CA VAL A 167 22.45 9.63 32.23
C VAL A 167 21.02 9.87 32.64
N ILE A 168 20.09 9.62 31.70
CA ILE A 168 18.65 9.66 31.92
C ILE A 168 18.18 8.26 32.36
N PRO A 169 17.50 8.12 33.50
CA PRO A 169 17.05 6.82 33.98
C PRO A 169 15.87 6.31 33.20
N VAL A 170 16.08 5.25 32.43
CA VAL A 170 15.06 4.52 31.65
C VAL A 170 15.17 3.05 32.00
N GLU A 171 14.05 2.37 32.15
CA GLU A 171 13.99 0.92 32.34
C GLU A 171 12.99 0.30 31.39
N PHE A 172 13.40 -0.77 30.69
CA PHE A 172 12.54 -1.58 29.84
C PHE A 172 12.95 -3.04 29.93
N ALA A 173 11.99 -3.93 30.21
CA ALA A 173 12.19 -5.37 30.27
C ALA A 173 13.38 -5.79 31.17
N THR A 174 13.51 -5.18 32.35
CA THR A 174 14.60 -5.36 33.32
C THR A 174 15.97 -4.77 32.93
N VAL A 175 16.08 -4.17 31.73
CA VAL A 175 17.28 -3.49 31.27
C VAL A 175 17.20 -2.02 31.66
N LYS A 176 18.23 -1.54 32.37
CA LYS A 176 18.34 -0.13 32.77
C LYS A 176 19.29 0.61 31.84
N SER A 177 18.96 1.86 31.58
CA SER A 177 19.82 2.74 30.80
C SER A 177 21.11 3.08 31.54
N GLY A 178 22.13 3.35 30.76
CA GLY A 178 23.42 3.87 31.19
C GLY A 178 24.05 4.67 30.07
N ASN A 179 25.36 4.77 30.12
CA ASN A 179 26.22 5.36 29.07
C ASN A 179 27.13 4.32 28.40
N VAL A 180 26.86 3.02 28.59
CA VAL A 180 27.66 1.94 28.03
C VAL A 180 26.95 1.28 26.89
N THR A 181 27.56 1.29 25.71
CA THR A 181 27.14 0.59 24.50
C THR A 181 28.09 -0.56 24.17
N ARG A 182 27.88 -1.21 23.02
CA ARG A 182 28.68 -2.33 22.53
C ARG A 182 29.25 -2.06 21.17
N GLY A 183 30.46 -2.45 20.91
CA GLY A 183 31.09 -2.43 19.60
C GLY A 183 30.65 -3.57 18.69
N HIS A 184 31.34 -3.69 17.57
CA HIS A 184 31.15 -4.83 16.66
C HIS A 184 31.46 -6.13 17.39
N ARG A 185 30.60 -7.14 17.22
CA ARG A 185 30.64 -8.41 18.01
C ARG A 185 31.99 -9.11 18.04
N PHE A 186 32.78 -9.02 16.97
CA PHE A 186 34.08 -9.71 16.82
C PHE A 186 35.28 -8.78 16.72
N LEU A 187 35.10 -7.51 16.40
CA LEU A 187 36.17 -6.55 16.16
C LEU A 187 36.25 -5.45 17.22
N GLY A 188 35.11 -5.11 17.80
CA GLY A 188 34.99 -4.03 18.79
C GLY A 188 35.05 -4.55 20.23
N ALA A 189 35.03 -3.62 21.19
CA ALA A 189 34.91 -3.93 22.60
C ALA A 189 33.47 -4.28 22.99
N ASP A 190 33.30 -5.16 23.96
CA ASP A 190 31.98 -5.56 24.48
C ASP A 190 31.31 -4.44 25.28
N GLU A 191 32.10 -3.56 25.92
CA GLU A 191 31.62 -2.43 26.70
C GLU A 191 32.38 -1.17 26.30
N ILE A 192 31.62 -0.15 25.84
CA ILE A 192 32.15 1.11 25.37
C ILE A 192 31.40 2.23 26.08
N THR A 193 32.12 3.06 26.83
CA THR A 193 31.53 4.23 27.46
C THR A 193 31.37 5.36 26.49
N ILE A 194 30.14 5.82 26.28
CA ILE A 194 29.82 7.03 25.54
C ILE A 194 29.94 8.22 26.49
N LYS A 195 30.76 9.19 26.09
CA LYS A 195 31.02 10.37 26.90
C LYS A 195 29.84 11.33 26.92
N ASN A 196 29.33 11.61 25.73
CA ASN A 196 28.18 12.50 25.47
C ASN A 196 27.52 12.12 24.16
N ALA A 197 26.34 12.68 23.92
CA ALA A 197 25.56 12.42 22.69
C ALA A 197 26.34 12.74 21.41
N ALA A 198 27.12 13.82 21.39
CA ALA A 198 27.86 14.24 20.20
C ALA A 198 29.01 13.28 19.82
N SER A 199 29.58 12.55 20.77
CA SER A 199 30.67 11.60 20.51
C SER A 199 30.22 10.21 20.05
N TYR A 200 28.92 9.95 20.03
CA TYR A 200 28.35 8.60 19.81
C TYR A 200 28.76 7.97 18.47
N VAL A 201 28.58 8.68 17.36
CA VAL A 201 28.86 8.15 16.01
C VAL A 201 30.35 7.83 15.85
N ASP A 202 31.22 8.74 16.26
CA ASP A 202 32.68 8.54 16.15
C ASP A 202 33.19 7.44 17.08
N THR A 203 32.70 7.38 18.32
CA THR A 203 33.04 6.33 19.25
C THR A 203 32.67 4.95 18.76
N LEU A 204 31.48 4.81 18.14
CA LEU A 204 31.07 3.55 17.54
C LEU A 204 31.93 3.18 16.34
N LYS A 205 32.27 4.16 15.49
CA LYS A 205 33.13 3.95 14.31
C LYS A 205 34.52 3.46 14.70
N GLU A 206 35.11 3.99 15.76
CA GLU A 206 36.38 3.52 16.34
C GLU A 206 36.28 2.06 16.83
N ASN A 207 35.08 1.59 17.13
CA ASN A 207 34.78 0.24 17.57
C ASN A 207 34.10 -0.62 16.50
N PHE A 208 34.40 -0.32 15.24
CA PHE A 208 33.97 -1.07 14.08
C PHE A 208 32.41 -1.14 13.91
N VAL A 209 31.72 -0.09 14.30
CA VAL A 209 30.28 0.07 14.06
C VAL A 209 30.05 1.37 13.32
N MET A 210 29.75 1.27 12.04
CA MET A 210 29.26 2.37 11.21
C MET A 210 27.75 2.50 11.44
N VAL A 211 27.37 3.29 12.45
CA VAL A 211 25.96 3.41 12.86
C VAL A 211 25.10 4.17 11.85
N ASP A 212 25.70 5.13 11.14
CA ASP A 212 25.05 5.91 10.09
C ASP A 212 24.80 5.00 8.88
N GLN A 213 23.54 4.65 8.66
CA GLN A 213 23.11 3.76 7.58
C GLN A 213 23.31 4.37 6.19
N ASP A 214 23.25 5.69 6.04
CA ASP A 214 23.41 6.34 4.74
C ASP A 214 24.88 6.32 4.33
N ALA A 215 25.79 6.69 5.24
CA ALA A 215 27.23 6.58 5.01
C ALA A 215 27.66 5.11 4.79
N ARG A 216 27.03 4.16 5.49
CA ARG A 216 27.30 2.73 5.33
C ARG A 216 26.84 2.20 3.97
N ARG A 217 25.66 2.60 3.51
CA ARG A 217 25.13 2.28 2.17
C ARG A 217 26.03 2.80 1.06
N GLU A 218 26.46 4.06 1.15
CA GLU A 218 27.40 4.66 0.20
C GLU A 218 28.74 3.90 0.15
N LEU A 219 29.27 3.52 1.30
CA LEU A 219 30.52 2.74 1.38
C LEU A 219 30.36 1.37 0.74
N ILE A 220 29.26 0.64 1.02
CA ILE A 220 28.97 -0.66 0.40
C ILE A 220 28.89 -0.51 -1.11
N SER A 221 28.06 0.42 -1.60
CA SER A 221 27.89 0.68 -3.02
C SER A 221 29.23 0.98 -3.71
N LYS A 222 30.03 1.85 -3.11
CA LYS A 222 31.36 2.20 -3.63
C LYS A 222 32.28 0.97 -3.72
N GLN A 223 32.38 0.17 -2.65
CA GLN A 223 33.22 -1.03 -2.64
C GLN A 223 32.81 -2.04 -3.70
N LEU A 224 31.49 -2.27 -3.87
CA LEU A 224 30.95 -3.18 -4.88
C LEU A 224 31.31 -2.72 -6.30
N HIS A 225 31.12 -1.44 -6.61
CA HIS A 225 31.45 -0.87 -7.92
C HIS A 225 32.96 -0.88 -8.20
N ASP A 226 33.79 -0.56 -7.20
CA ASP A 226 35.25 -0.60 -7.34
C ASP A 226 35.73 -2.01 -7.69
N ILE A 227 35.18 -3.04 -7.04
CA ILE A 227 35.53 -4.45 -7.34
C ILE A 227 35.02 -4.85 -8.72
N ALA A 228 33.77 -4.55 -9.08
CA ALA A 228 33.21 -4.87 -10.40
C ALA A 228 34.06 -4.24 -11.52
N ALA A 229 34.40 -2.96 -11.39
CA ALA A 229 35.27 -2.26 -12.34
C ALA A 229 36.65 -2.93 -12.49
N SER A 230 37.25 -3.41 -11.39
CA SER A 230 38.52 -4.13 -11.38
C SER A 230 38.46 -5.46 -12.17
N LYS A 231 37.26 -6.03 -12.31
CA LYS A 231 36.98 -7.27 -13.06
C LYS A 231 36.49 -7.02 -14.49
N ASN A 232 36.41 -5.76 -14.93
CA ASN A 232 35.78 -5.36 -16.21
C ASN A 232 34.34 -5.90 -16.35
N ALA A 233 33.59 -5.89 -15.23
CA ALA A 233 32.23 -6.40 -15.11
C ALA A 233 31.26 -5.31 -14.69
N SER A 234 29.98 -5.53 -14.96
CA SER A 234 28.87 -4.74 -14.46
C SER A 234 28.08 -5.54 -13.42
N ILE A 235 27.51 -4.87 -12.45
CA ILE A 235 26.68 -5.51 -11.42
C ILE A 235 25.23 -5.59 -11.92
N VAL A 236 24.57 -6.72 -11.72
CA VAL A 236 23.12 -6.79 -11.79
C VAL A 236 22.58 -6.12 -10.53
N TRP A 237 22.41 -4.79 -10.64
CA TRP A 237 22.11 -3.94 -9.49
C TRP A 237 20.71 -4.13 -8.98
N ASP A 238 20.55 -4.06 -7.66
CA ASP A 238 19.29 -4.16 -6.95
C ASP A 238 19.36 -3.32 -5.69
N ASP A 239 18.55 -2.26 -5.64
CA ASP A 239 18.52 -1.33 -4.50
C ASP A 239 17.91 -1.97 -3.25
N ASP A 240 16.93 -2.87 -3.40
CA ASP A 240 16.33 -3.58 -2.28
C ASP A 240 17.33 -4.54 -1.64
N LEU A 241 18.12 -5.24 -2.45
CA LEU A 241 19.20 -6.09 -1.97
C LEU A 241 20.27 -5.28 -1.25
N LEU A 242 20.65 -4.12 -1.81
CA LEU A 242 21.60 -3.21 -1.15
C LEU A 242 21.07 -2.75 0.21
N GLU A 243 19.80 -2.37 0.26
CA GLU A 243 19.17 -1.93 1.51
C GLU A 243 19.09 -3.06 2.54
N GLU A 244 18.74 -4.28 2.13
CA GLU A 244 18.77 -5.45 3.01
C GLU A 244 20.16 -5.67 3.57
N ILE A 245 21.21 -5.70 2.72
CA ILE A 245 22.60 -5.89 3.14
C ILE A 245 23.05 -4.76 4.07
N ASN A 246 22.67 -3.53 3.79
CA ASN A 246 22.99 -2.37 4.64
C ASN A 246 22.56 -2.58 6.09
N TYR A 247 21.41 -3.20 6.32
CA TYR A 247 20.93 -3.51 7.67
C TYR A 247 21.29 -4.92 8.18
N LEU A 248 22.11 -5.67 7.44
CA LEU A 248 22.69 -6.92 7.91
C LEU A 248 24.13 -6.76 8.46
N VAL A 249 24.76 -5.61 8.21
CA VAL A 249 26.15 -5.37 8.57
C VAL A 249 26.33 -4.13 9.43
N GLU A 250 27.33 -4.15 10.31
CA GLU A 250 27.80 -2.99 11.09
C GLU A 250 29.12 -2.42 10.56
N TRP A 251 29.96 -3.28 9.97
CA TRP A 251 31.25 -2.92 9.37
C TRP A 251 31.43 -3.65 8.03
N PRO A 252 31.06 -2.99 6.92
CA PRO A 252 31.03 -3.65 5.64
C PRO A 252 32.40 -3.81 5.00
N THR A 253 32.69 -5.01 4.50
CA THR A 253 33.80 -5.30 3.60
C THR A 253 33.31 -6.13 2.43
N ALA A 254 33.32 -5.54 1.24
CA ALA A 254 32.92 -6.24 0.02
C ALA A 254 34.03 -7.18 -0.49
N LEU A 255 33.63 -8.28 -1.10
CA LEU A 255 34.51 -9.24 -1.76
C LEU A 255 33.89 -9.86 -2.99
N CYS A 256 34.74 -10.39 -3.87
CA CYS A 256 34.31 -11.12 -5.05
C CYS A 256 34.59 -12.60 -4.87
N GLY A 257 33.61 -13.44 -5.14
CA GLY A 257 33.77 -14.88 -5.25
C GLY A 257 33.46 -15.37 -6.67
N GLY A 258 33.77 -16.64 -6.94
CA GLY A 258 33.54 -17.29 -8.21
C GLY A 258 32.85 -18.65 -8.09
N PHE A 259 32.39 -19.16 -9.22
CA PHE A 259 31.85 -20.51 -9.34
C PHE A 259 32.25 -21.12 -10.72
N GLU A 260 32.00 -22.39 -10.88
CA GLU A 260 32.42 -23.09 -12.11
C GLU A 260 31.60 -22.66 -13.34
N GLU A 261 32.23 -22.37 -14.45
CA GLU A 261 31.56 -21.96 -15.71
C GLU A 261 30.50 -22.97 -16.18
N SER A 262 30.65 -24.26 -15.79
CA SER A 262 29.68 -25.31 -16.16
C SER A 262 28.26 -25.04 -15.70
N TYR A 263 28.05 -24.17 -14.65
CA TYR A 263 26.73 -23.79 -14.20
C TYR A 263 26.06 -22.74 -15.08
N LEU A 264 26.83 -22.00 -15.91
CA LEU A 264 26.29 -21.07 -16.91
C LEU A 264 25.48 -21.74 -18.03
N ALA A 265 25.40 -23.07 -18.04
CA ALA A 265 24.47 -23.82 -18.88
C ALA A 265 23.04 -23.89 -18.34
N LEU A 266 22.84 -23.48 -17.09
CA LEU A 266 21.51 -23.32 -16.49
C LEU A 266 20.88 -22.01 -16.96
N PRO A 267 19.55 -21.89 -16.92
CA PRO A 267 18.88 -20.59 -17.07
C PRO A 267 19.42 -19.57 -16.06
N ASP A 268 19.62 -18.34 -16.50
CA ASP A 268 20.20 -17.28 -15.65
C ASP A 268 19.42 -17.12 -14.33
N ALA A 269 18.09 -17.21 -14.37
CA ALA A 269 17.25 -17.11 -13.17
C ALA A 269 17.57 -18.24 -12.15
N ALA A 270 17.87 -19.45 -12.60
CA ALA A 270 18.22 -20.58 -11.72
C ALA A 270 19.61 -20.40 -11.05
N ILE A 271 20.45 -19.49 -11.56
CA ILE A 271 21.72 -19.11 -10.96
C ILE A 271 21.56 -17.87 -10.08
N ILE A 272 20.82 -16.86 -10.58
CA ILE A 272 20.65 -15.55 -9.90
C ILE A 272 19.82 -15.69 -8.62
N THR A 273 18.73 -16.46 -8.64
CA THR A 273 17.85 -16.60 -7.48
C THR A 273 18.57 -17.17 -6.25
N PRO A 274 19.31 -18.28 -6.30
CA PRO A 274 20.10 -18.72 -5.15
C PRO A 274 21.14 -17.70 -4.66
N MET A 275 21.74 -16.96 -5.58
CA MET A 275 22.68 -15.90 -5.21
C MET A 275 21.98 -14.79 -4.43
N LYS A 276 20.91 -14.23 -5.00
CA LYS A 276 20.26 -13.02 -4.56
C LYS A 276 19.37 -13.27 -3.34
N ASP A 277 18.45 -14.22 -3.46
CA ASP A 277 17.37 -14.40 -2.48
C ASP A 277 17.81 -15.26 -1.28
N HIS A 278 18.80 -16.17 -1.49
CA HIS A 278 19.26 -17.04 -0.42
C HIS A 278 20.57 -16.58 0.22
N GLN A 279 21.51 -16.03 -0.61
CA GLN A 279 22.86 -15.70 -0.12
C GLN A 279 23.14 -14.20 -0.03
N ARG A 280 22.28 -13.33 -0.58
CA ARG A 280 22.47 -11.88 -0.65
C ARG A 280 23.73 -11.51 -1.45
N TYR A 281 23.94 -12.16 -2.58
CA TYR A 281 25.04 -11.87 -3.49
C TYR A 281 24.54 -11.09 -4.70
N PHE A 282 25.39 -10.19 -5.22
CA PHE A 282 25.14 -9.49 -6.47
C PHE A 282 25.78 -10.26 -7.63
N PRO A 283 25.02 -10.70 -8.64
CA PRO A 283 25.57 -11.30 -9.86
C PRO A 283 26.33 -10.27 -10.68
N LEU A 284 27.35 -10.73 -11.39
CA LEU A 284 28.13 -9.94 -12.33
C LEU A 284 27.84 -10.36 -13.77
N VAL A 285 27.81 -9.36 -14.67
CA VAL A 285 27.63 -9.53 -16.11
C VAL A 285 28.76 -8.87 -16.88
N ASP A 286 29.02 -9.36 -18.09
CA ASP A 286 29.95 -8.72 -19.03
C ASP A 286 29.33 -7.45 -19.67
N GLN A 287 30.06 -6.81 -20.57
CA GLN A 287 29.63 -5.60 -21.30
C GLN A 287 28.42 -5.83 -22.21
N ASN A 288 28.09 -7.09 -22.55
CA ASN A 288 26.96 -7.48 -23.35
C ASN A 288 25.74 -7.91 -22.49
N GLY A 289 25.83 -7.83 -21.17
CA GLY A 289 24.80 -8.27 -20.24
C GLY A 289 24.77 -9.78 -19.97
N LYS A 290 25.78 -10.54 -20.45
CA LYS A 290 25.86 -11.98 -20.21
C LYS A 290 26.43 -12.27 -18.84
N LEU A 291 25.76 -13.18 -18.09
CA LEU A 291 26.17 -13.59 -16.75
C LEU A 291 27.60 -14.12 -16.72
N LEU A 292 28.38 -13.65 -15.77
CA LEU A 292 29.73 -14.11 -15.49
C LEU A 292 29.75 -15.11 -14.34
N PRO A 293 30.69 -16.04 -14.28
CA PRO A 293 30.79 -17.01 -13.18
C PRO A 293 31.41 -16.38 -11.92
N MET A 294 30.91 -15.22 -11.53
CA MET A 294 31.38 -14.41 -10.42
C MET A 294 30.22 -13.73 -9.72
N PHE A 295 30.41 -13.46 -8.44
CA PHE A 295 29.45 -12.72 -7.63
C PHE A 295 30.18 -11.78 -6.68
N LEU A 296 29.47 -10.74 -6.22
CA LEU A 296 29.91 -9.89 -5.13
C LEU A 296 29.07 -10.14 -3.89
N THR A 297 29.72 -10.06 -2.74
CA THR A 297 29.04 -10.13 -1.45
C THR A 297 29.69 -9.18 -0.45
N VAL A 298 29.00 -8.91 0.66
CA VAL A 298 29.46 -8.00 1.71
C VAL A 298 29.54 -8.76 3.03
N ARG A 299 30.75 -8.81 3.59
CA ARG A 299 31.01 -9.36 4.91
C ARG A 299 30.72 -8.31 5.97
N ASN A 300 30.13 -8.73 7.09
CA ASN A 300 30.11 -7.96 8.32
C ASN A 300 31.43 -8.20 9.12
N GLY A 301 32.45 -7.42 8.84
CA GLY A 301 33.78 -7.59 9.45
C GLY A 301 34.90 -6.95 8.62
N SER A 302 36.13 -7.09 9.08
CA SER A 302 37.32 -6.57 8.39
C SER A 302 37.74 -7.44 7.20
N ASP A 303 38.77 -7.01 6.49
CA ASP A 303 39.45 -7.75 5.41
C ASP A 303 40.36 -8.90 5.89
N HIS A 304 40.53 -9.06 7.19
CA HIS A 304 41.36 -10.13 7.75
C HIS A 304 40.87 -11.50 7.29
N SER A 305 41.78 -12.30 6.71
CA SER A 305 41.50 -13.64 6.18
C SER A 305 40.34 -13.66 5.15
N ILE A 306 40.28 -12.66 4.28
CA ILE A 306 39.19 -12.48 3.31
C ILE A 306 39.08 -13.68 2.35
N GLU A 307 40.21 -14.35 2.02
CA GLU A 307 40.26 -15.51 1.15
C GLU A 307 39.55 -16.73 1.77
N VAL A 308 39.58 -16.86 3.09
CA VAL A 308 38.85 -17.94 3.80
C VAL A 308 37.36 -17.68 3.74
N VAL A 309 36.97 -16.42 3.88
CA VAL A 309 35.55 -16.00 3.76
C VAL A 309 35.08 -16.21 2.34
N GLN A 310 35.85 -15.80 1.33
CA GLN A 310 35.56 -16.04 -0.08
C GLN A 310 35.32 -17.53 -0.35
N ALA A 311 36.28 -18.39 0.01
CA ALA A 311 36.16 -19.83 -0.17
C ALA A 311 34.94 -20.44 0.55
N GLY A 312 34.56 -19.88 1.70
CA GLY A 312 33.36 -20.26 2.41
C GLY A 312 32.08 -19.94 1.62
N ASN A 313 31.97 -18.71 1.10
CA ASN A 313 30.84 -18.26 0.30
C ASN A 313 30.72 -19.02 -1.03
N GLU A 314 31.85 -19.26 -1.71
CA GLU A 314 31.91 -20.07 -2.95
C GLU A 314 31.43 -21.50 -2.70
N ARG A 315 31.78 -22.10 -1.56
CA ARG A 315 31.33 -23.47 -1.19
C ARG A 315 29.82 -23.52 -0.99
N VAL A 316 29.25 -22.54 -0.30
CA VAL A 316 27.80 -22.48 -0.04
C VAL A 316 27.05 -22.30 -1.35
N LEU A 317 27.51 -21.38 -2.22
CA LEU A 317 26.89 -21.17 -3.51
C LEU A 317 26.98 -22.41 -4.41
N ARG A 318 28.14 -23.10 -4.43
CA ARG A 318 28.31 -24.33 -5.20
C ARG A 318 27.28 -25.38 -4.82
N ALA A 319 27.03 -25.60 -3.54
CA ALA A 319 26.03 -26.57 -3.09
C ALA A 319 24.63 -26.23 -3.63
N ARG A 320 24.24 -24.95 -3.64
CA ARG A 320 22.97 -24.50 -4.20
C ARG A 320 22.88 -24.64 -5.73
N LEU A 321 23.98 -24.37 -6.42
CA LEU A 321 24.06 -24.54 -7.87
C LEU A 321 24.09 -26.03 -8.29
N ASP A 322 24.67 -26.90 -7.47
CA ASP A 322 24.61 -28.34 -7.65
C ASP A 322 23.17 -28.86 -7.54
N ASP A 323 22.42 -28.39 -6.54
CA ASP A 323 21.00 -28.70 -6.38
C ASP A 323 20.20 -28.20 -7.60
N ALA A 324 20.40 -26.94 -8.01
CA ALA A 324 19.74 -26.38 -9.19
C ALA A 324 20.05 -27.18 -10.45
N LYS A 325 21.32 -27.53 -10.69
CA LYS A 325 21.73 -28.35 -11.84
C LYS A 325 21.11 -29.74 -11.81
N PHE A 326 21.04 -30.36 -10.65
CA PHE A 326 20.41 -31.66 -10.47
C PHE A 326 18.92 -31.59 -10.84
N PHE A 327 18.15 -30.70 -10.23
CA PHE A 327 16.72 -30.57 -10.50
C PHE A 327 16.44 -30.17 -11.94
N PHE A 328 17.19 -29.22 -12.51
CA PHE A 328 17.05 -28.84 -13.91
C PHE A 328 17.19 -30.04 -14.86
N ASN A 329 18.22 -30.88 -14.66
CA ASN A 329 18.43 -32.05 -15.47
C ASN A 329 17.35 -33.13 -15.25
N GLU A 330 16.88 -33.33 -14.03
CA GLU A 330 15.80 -34.28 -13.74
C GLU A 330 14.46 -33.79 -14.33
N ASP A 331 14.18 -32.48 -14.23
CA ASP A 331 12.94 -31.91 -14.74
C ASP A 331 12.84 -32.00 -16.27
N ARG A 332 13.95 -31.83 -16.98
CA ARG A 332 14.00 -31.94 -18.44
C ARG A 332 13.78 -33.34 -19.01
N LYS A 333 13.73 -34.38 -18.17
CA LYS A 333 13.42 -35.75 -18.61
C LYS A 333 11.95 -35.93 -18.98
N LYS A 334 11.08 -35.01 -18.56
CA LYS A 334 9.64 -35.08 -18.77
C LYS A 334 9.10 -33.69 -19.12
N PRO A 335 8.49 -33.49 -20.31
CA PRO A 335 7.96 -32.20 -20.69
C PRO A 335 6.80 -31.75 -19.76
N LEU A 336 6.52 -30.43 -19.76
CA LEU A 336 5.47 -29.86 -18.89
C LEU A 336 4.10 -30.49 -19.10
N ILE A 337 3.73 -30.78 -20.34
CA ILE A 337 2.42 -31.37 -20.66
C ILE A 337 2.23 -32.75 -19.96
N ASP A 338 3.28 -33.53 -19.87
CA ASP A 338 3.21 -34.85 -19.21
C ASP A 338 3.22 -34.76 -17.69
N ARG A 339 3.34 -33.54 -17.11
CA ARG A 339 3.35 -33.29 -15.67
C ARG A 339 1.97 -32.94 -15.11
N GLN A 340 0.96 -32.83 -15.95
CA GLN A 340 -0.42 -32.50 -15.52
C GLN A 340 -0.94 -33.46 -14.44
N ASP A 341 -0.64 -34.74 -14.52
CA ASP A 341 -1.01 -35.73 -13.48
C ASP A 341 -0.48 -35.35 -12.08
N GLY A 342 0.64 -34.62 -12.03
CA GLY A 342 1.22 -34.15 -10.78
C GLY A 342 0.34 -33.13 -10.06
N LEU A 343 -0.43 -32.33 -10.82
CA LEU A 343 -1.36 -31.33 -10.27
C LEU A 343 -2.49 -31.95 -9.43
N THR A 344 -2.85 -33.21 -9.71
CA THR A 344 -3.86 -33.95 -8.92
C THR A 344 -3.43 -34.19 -7.47
N LYS A 345 -2.12 -34.13 -7.19
CA LYS A 345 -1.54 -34.34 -5.87
C LYS A 345 -1.39 -33.04 -5.06
N ILE A 346 -1.56 -31.89 -5.69
CA ILE A 346 -1.44 -30.58 -5.05
C ILE A 346 -2.86 -30.08 -4.72
N VAL A 347 -3.20 -30.05 -3.44
CA VAL A 347 -4.51 -29.55 -2.98
C VAL A 347 -4.60 -28.07 -3.31
N PHE A 348 -5.68 -27.64 -3.97
CA PHE A 348 -5.96 -26.22 -4.21
C PHE A 348 -6.51 -25.58 -2.93
N GLN A 349 -7.64 -26.08 -2.45
CA GLN A 349 -8.25 -25.65 -1.20
C GLN A 349 -9.15 -26.78 -0.67
N GLU A 350 -9.29 -26.89 0.65
CA GLU A 350 -10.12 -27.93 1.25
C GLU A 350 -11.57 -27.84 0.77
N GLY A 351 -12.06 -28.92 0.18
CA GLY A 351 -13.40 -29.05 -0.39
C GLY A 351 -13.60 -28.40 -1.77
N LEU A 352 -12.53 -27.92 -2.43
CA LEU A 352 -12.58 -27.33 -3.77
C LEU A 352 -11.65 -28.03 -4.78
N GLY A 353 -11.15 -29.21 -4.41
CA GLY A 353 -10.34 -30.06 -5.27
C GLY A 353 -8.85 -29.70 -5.26
N ASN A 354 -8.17 -30.08 -6.31
CA ASN A 354 -6.73 -29.96 -6.51
C ASN A 354 -6.40 -28.97 -7.65
N LEU A 355 -5.11 -28.79 -7.96
CA LEU A 355 -4.71 -27.87 -9.02
C LEU A 355 -5.10 -28.35 -10.42
N ALA A 356 -5.28 -29.65 -10.67
CA ALA A 356 -5.80 -30.12 -11.95
C ALA A 356 -7.26 -29.68 -12.13
N ASP A 357 -8.10 -29.85 -11.10
CA ASP A 357 -9.48 -29.34 -11.13
C ASP A 357 -9.53 -27.83 -11.36
N LYS A 358 -8.59 -27.09 -10.76
CA LYS A 358 -8.44 -25.64 -11.01
C LYS A 358 -8.08 -25.35 -12.47
N THR A 359 -7.10 -26.03 -13.03
CA THR A 359 -6.70 -25.84 -14.44
C THR A 359 -7.86 -26.11 -15.40
N GLU A 360 -8.69 -27.12 -15.15
CA GLU A 360 -9.90 -27.35 -15.93
C GLU A 360 -10.91 -26.20 -15.84
N ARG A 361 -11.07 -25.58 -14.66
CA ARG A 361 -11.91 -24.37 -14.52
C ARG A 361 -11.30 -23.20 -15.29
N LEU A 362 -9.98 -23.01 -15.19
CA LEU A 362 -9.29 -21.91 -15.91
C LEU A 362 -9.46 -22.03 -17.42
N LEU A 363 -9.42 -23.22 -18.02
CA LEU A 363 -9.68 -23.44 -19.45
C LEU A 363 -11.09 -22.94 -19.86
N LYS A 364 -12.10 -23.21 -19.03
CA LYS A 364 -13.47 -22.77 -19.29
C LYS A 364 -13.62 -21.26 -19.06
N LEU A 365 -13.03 -20.73 -18.00
CA LEU A 365 -13.03 -19.28 -17.71
C LEU A 365 -12.26 -18.51 -18.77
N GLY A 366 -11.17 -19.05 -19.29
CA GLY A 366 -10.36 -18.44 -20.34
C GLY A 366 -11.17 -18.23 -21.64
N ARG A 367 -12.01 -19.19 -22.00
CA ARG A 367 -12.92 -19.03 -23.16
C ARG A 367 -13.95 -17.93 -22.93
N VAL A 368 -14.65 -17.97 -21.79
CA VAL A 368 -15.66 -16.97 -21.45
C VAL A 368 -15.05 -15.56 -21.41
N PHE A 369 -13.96 -15.39 -20.69
CA PHE A 369 -13.37 -14.08 -20.49
C PHE A 369 -12.59 -13.58 -21.71
N GLY A 370 -12.00 -14.50 -22.49
CA GLY A 370 -11.36 -14.18 -23.77
C GLY A 370 -12.36 -13.65 -24.81
N GLU A 371 -13.56 -14.21 -24.85
CA GLU A 371 -14.67 -13.70 -25.69
C GLU A 371 -15.12 -12.31 -25.24
N GLU A 372 -15.29 -12.07 -23.93
CA GLU A 372 -15.64 -10.76 -23.37
C GLU A 372 -14.57 -9.70 -23.67
N CYS A 373 -13.28 -10.07 -23.63
CA CYS A 373 -12.16 -9.19 -23.98
C CYS A 373 -12.02 -8.95 -25.49
N GLY A 374 -12.74 -9.69 -26.33
CA GLY A 374 -12.61 -9.62 -27.78
C GLY A 374 -11.23 -10.07 -28.27
N LEU A 375 -10.64 -11.11 -27.64
CA LEU A 375 -9.33 -11.62 -28.03
C LEU A 375 -9.28 -12.03 -29.50
N HIS A 376 -8.19 -11.68 -30.18
CA HIS A 376 -7.91 -12.19 -31.51
C HIS A 376 -7.71 -13.71 -31.50
N GLU A 377 -8.00 -14.38 -32.61
CA GLU A 377 -7.93 -15.84 -32.75
C GLU A 377 -6.54 -16.38 -32.32
N ASP A 378 -5.46 -15.74 -32.75
CA ASP A 378 -4.10 -16.13 -32.39
C ASP A 378 -3.85 -16.04 -30.86
N ALA A 379 -4.33 -14.98 -30.21
CA ALA A 379 -4.20 -14.80 -28.75
C ALA A 379 -5.06 -15.82 -27.99
N ALA A 380 -6.24 -16.18 -28.52
CA ALA A 380 -7.09 -17.21 -27.93
C ALA A 380 -6.43 -18.61 -27.97
N VAL A 381 -5.75 -18.97 -29.06
CA VAL A 381 -4.98 -20.21 -29.19
C VAL A 381 -3.83 -20.23 -28.19
N VAL A 382 -3.09 -19.13 -28.05
CA VAL A 382 -2.02 -18.98 -27.07
C VAL A 382 -2.56 -19.13 -25.65
N LEU A 383 -3.69 -18.48 -25.33
CA LEU A 383 -4.34 -18.55 -24.02
C LEU A 383 -4.74 -19.99 -23.68
N GLU A 384 -5.39 -20.70 -24.62
CA GLU A 384 -5.81 -22.08 -24.38
C GLU A 384 -4.61 -22.97 -24.08
N ARG A 385 -3.54 -22.87 -24.90
CA ARG A 385 -2.31 -23.67 -24.70
C ARG A 385 -1.58 -23.31 -23.42
N ALA A 386 -1.42 -22.03 -23.12
CA ALA A 386 -0.79 -21.59 -21.87
C ALA A 386 -1.58 -22.04 -20.64
N THR A 387 -2.93 -22.04 -20.72
CA THR A 387 -3.79 -22.50 -19.64
C THR A 387 -3.71 -24.00 -19.43
N GLU A 388 -3.59 -24.82 -20.50
CA GLU A 388 -3.34 -26.26 -20.39
C GLU A 388 -2.05 -26.57 -19.62
N LEU A 389 -1.01 -25.75 -19.80
CA LEU A 389 0.28 -25.91 -19.14
C LEU A 389 0.37 -25.14 -17.81
N ALA A 390 -0.66 -24.38 -17.47
CA ALA A 390 -0.68 -23.58 -16.25
C ALA A 390 -0.45 -24.43 -15.00
N LYS A 391 0.33 -23.90 -14.05
CA LYS A 391 0.67 -24.55 -12.77
C LYS A 391 1.50 -25.82 -12.85
N THR A 392 1.80 -26.36 -14.06
CA THR A 392 2.60 -27.60 -14.19
C THR A 392 4.03 -27.41 -13.68
N ASP A 393 4.56 -26.20 -13.71
CA ASP A 393 5.84 -25.82 -13.13
C ASP A 393 5.93 -26.11 -11.62
N LEU A 394 4.82 -26.04 -10.89
CA LEU A 394 4.75 -26.37 -9.46
C LEU A 394 5.02 -27.86 -9.17
N THR A 395 4.97 -28.71 -10.19
CA THR A 395 5.27 -30.15 -10.07
C THR A 395 6.74 -30.47 -10.36
N THR A 396 7.53 -29.47 -10.71
CA THR A 396 8.96 -29.62 -11.02
C THR A 396 9.80 -29.62 -9.76
N GLY A 397 10.93 -30.33 -9.79
CA GLY A 397 11.88 -30.34 -8.68
C GLY A 397 12.49 -28.94 -8.44
N MET A 398 12.77 -28.22 -9.52
CA MET A 398 13.31 -26.87 -9.44
C MET A 398 12.40 -25.92 -8.68
N VAL A 399 11.10 -25.85 -9.00
CA VAL A 399 10.17 -24.95 -8.33
C VAL A 399 9.81 -25.45 -6.91
N THR A 400 9.92 -26.75 -6.66
CA THR A 400 9.74 -27.30 -5.31
C THR A 400 10.87 -26.88 -4.36
N GLU A 401 12.12 -26.87 -4.84
CA GLU A 401 13.30 -26.43 -4.05
C GLU A 401 13.45 -24.90 -4.02
N PHE A 402 13.20 -24.24 -5.15
CA PHE A 402 13.32 -22.79 -5.32
C PHE A 402 11.95 -22.21 -5.70
N THR A 403 11.13 -21.97 -4.70
CA THR A 403 9.72 -21.53 -4.88
C THR A 403 9.60 -20.19 -5.59
N GLU A 404 10.62 -19.35 -5.48
CA GLU A 404 10.74 -18.04 -6.12
C GLU A 404 10.83 -18.14 -7.64
N LEU A 405 11.21 -19.32 -8.16
CA LEU A 405 11.31 -19.60 -9.61
C LEU A 405 9.96 -19.99 -10.24
N GLN A 406 8.87 -20.01 -9.47
CA GLN A 406 7.52 -20.22 -9.97
C GLN A 406 7.20 -19.26 -11.12
N GLY A 407 6.67 -19.80 -12.21
CA GLY A 407 6.41 -19.07 -13.44
C GLY A 407 7.65 -18.88 -14.32
N VAL A 408 8.78 -18.48 -13.74
CA VAL A 408 10.04 -18.31 -14.48
C VAL A 408 10.49 -19.64 -15.08
N MET A 409 10.56 -20.68 -14.26
CA MET A 409 10.94 -22.02 -14.76
C MET A 409 9.84 -22.65 -15.61
N GLY A 410 8.57 -22.29 -15.39
CA GLY A 410 7.48 -22.67 -16.30
C GLY A 410 7.72 -22.15 -17.72
N LYS A 411 8.10 -20.88 -17.86
CA LYS A 411 8.49 -20.26 -19.14
C LYS A 411 9.71 -20.95 -19.77
N GLU A 412 10.77 -21.13 -18.99
CA GLU A 412 12.00 -21.74 -19.46
C GLU A 412 11.78 -23.19 -19.96
N TYR A 413 11.05 -23.99 -19.19
CA TYR A 413 10.74 -25.36 -19.59
C TYR A 413 9.81 -25.41 -20.80
N ALA A 414 8.82 -24.53 -20.90
CA ALA A 414 7.95 -24.44 -22.08
C ALA A 414 8.76 -24.17 -23.36
N LEU A 415 9.69 -23.21 -23.33
CA LEU A 415 10.59 -22.94 -24.46
C LEU A 415 11.46 -24.15 -24.82
N LEU A 416 12.00 -24.85 -23.82
CA LEU A 416 12.82 -26.05 -24.02
C LEU A 416 12.01 -27.25 -24.52
N ASP A 417 10.71 -27.29 -24.23
CA ASP A 417 9.77 -28.32 -24.73
C ASP A 417 9.27 -28.00 -26.15
N GLY A 418 9.62 -26.80 -26.70
CA GLY A 418 9.26 -26.38 -28.05
C GLY A 418 7.95 -25.64 -28.18
N GLU A 419 7.39 -25.14 -27.06
CA GLU A 419 6.24 -24.24 -27.09
C GLU A 419 6.63 -22.87 -27.71
N SER A 420 5.62 -22.14 -28.20
CA SER A 420 5.89 -20.81 -28.75
C SER A 420 6.33 -19.82 -27.65
N PRO A 421 7.11 -18.77 -27.99
CA PRO A 421 7.50 -17.74 -27.02
C PRO A 421 6.31 -17.08 -26.35
N GLU A 422 5.19 -16.90 -27.06
CA GLU A 422 3.96 -16.29 -26.54
C GLU A 422 3.29 -17.18 -25.49
N VAL A 423 3.25 -18.49 -25.70
CA VAL A 423 2.74 -19.47 -24.74
C VAL A 423 3.63 -19.48 -23.49
N ALA A 424 4.94 -19.53 -23.69
CA ALA A 424 5.89 -19.52 -22.59
C ALA A 424 5.79 -18.23 -21.77
N GLU A 425 5.64 -17.06 -22.41
CA GLU A 425 5.43 -15.80 -21.72
C GLU A 425 4.14 -15.78 -20.91
N ALA A 426 3.01 -16.23 -21.48
CA ALA A 426 1.74 -16.30 -20.77
C ALA A 426 1.81 -17.22 -19.54
N ILE A 427 2.57 -18.31 -19.58
CA ILE A 427 2.82 -19.19 -18.43
C ILE A 427 3.53 -18.44 -17.30
N PHE A 428 4.45 -17.55 -17.60
CA PHE A 428 5.09 -16.69 -16.61
C PHE A 428 4.11 -15.63 -16.11
N GLU A 429 3.46 -14.92 -17.02
CA GLU A 429 2.60 -13.77 -16.75
C GLU A 429 1.36 -14.12 -15.92
N GLN A 430 0.91 -15.40 -15.86
CA GLN A 430 -0.22 -15.82 -15.04
C GLN A 430 -0.04 -15.47 -13.56
N TYR A 431 1.19 -15.39 -13.09
CA TYR A 431 1.50 -15.08 -11.69
C TYR A 431 1.58 -13.58 -11.41
N LEU A 432 1.73 -12.75 -12.43
CA LEU A 432 1.86 -11.31 -12.31
C LEU A 432 0.51 -10.63 -12.05
N PRO A 433 0.49 -9.49 -11.33
CA PRO A 433 1.54 -9.03 -10.42
C PRO A 433 1.57 -9.88 -9.14
N ARG A 434 2.76 -10.13 -8.61
CA ARG A 434 2.98 -10.98 -7.41
C ARG A 434 2.88 -10.18 -6.12
N PHE A 435 3.22 -8.88 -6.18
CA PHE A 435 3.18 -7.94 -5.04
C PHE A 435 2.78 -6.54 -5.51
N ALA A 436 2.60 -5.61 -4.58
CA ALA A 436 2.29 -4.23 -4.92
C ALA A 436 3.48 -3.55 -5.62
N GLY A 437 3.22 -2.95 -6.79
CA GLY A 437 4.28 -2.33 -7.62
C GLY A 437 5.04 -3.29 -8.54
N ASP A 438 4.68 -4.59 -8.55
CA ASP A 438 5.26 -5.55 -9.52
C ASP A 438 4.83 -5.21 -10.96
N VAL A 439 5.60 -5.72 -11.92
CA VAL A 439 5.26 -5.58 -13.34
C VAL A 439 3.92 -6.26 -13.66
N LEU A 440 3.18 -5.68 -14.59
CA LEU A 440 1.92 -6.25 -15.07
C LEU A 440 2.16 -7.16 -16.28
N PRO A 441 1.29 -8.17 -16.51
CA PRO A 441 1.30 -8.95 -17.74
C PRO A 441 1.23 -8.02 -18.96
N GLN A 442 2.00 -8.30 -19.98
CA GLN A 442 2.08 -7.47 -21.19
C GLN A 442 1.27 -8.08 -22.35
N THR A 443 1.27 -9.41 -22.45
CA THR A 443 0.56 -10.11 -23.54
C THR A 443 -0.94 -10.21 -23.22
N GLU A 444 -1.78 -10.22 -24.27
CA GLU A 444 -3.24 -10.38 -24.07
C GLU A 444 -3.56 -11.73 -23.40
N ALA A 445 -2.95 -12.82 -23.83
CA ALA A 445 -3.12 -14.14 -23.23
C ALA A 445 -2.67 -14.16 -21.76
N GLY A 446 -1.56 -13.54 -21.44
CA GLY A 446 -1.04 -13.45 -20.08
C GLY A 446 -1.92 -12.61 -19.17
N LYS A 447 -2.45 -11.48 -19.65
CA LYS A 447 -3.42 -10.65 -18.92
C LYS A 447 -4.67 -11.45 -18.56
N VAL A 448 -5.27 -12.13 -19.56
CA VAL A 448 -6.47 -12.95 -19.33
C VAL A 448 -6.17 -14.08 -18.36
N LEU A 449 -5.10 -14.85 -18.56
CA LEU A 449 -4.74 -15.97 -17.71
C LEU A 449 -4.48 -15.52 -16.26
N SER A 450 -3.81 -14.38 -16.08
CA SER A 450 -3.60 -13.78 -14.75
C SER A 450 -4.91 -13.39 -14.07
N ILE A 451 -5.84 -12.76 -14.80
CA ILE A 451 -7.14 -12.35 -14.26
C ILE A 451 -7.96 -13.55 -13.86
N ILE A 452 -8.13 -14.55 -14.74
CA ILE A 452 -8.97 -15.72 -14.45
C ILE A 452 -8.41 -16.57 -13.30
N ASP A 453 -7.07 -16.70 -13.19
CA ASP A 453 -6.43 -17.39 -12.08
C ASP A 453 -6.77 -16.75 -10.73
N LYS A 454 -6.69 -15.42 -10.67
CA LYS A 454 -7.00 -14.64 -9.47
C LYS A 454 -8.50 -14.58 -9.16
N VAL A 455 -9.35 -14.49 -10.20
CA VAL A 455 -10.82 -14.58 -10.05
C VAL A 455 -11.22 -15.90 -9.46
N ASP A 456 -10.71 -17.04 -10.01
CA ASP A 456 -11.00 -18.37 -9.47
C ASP A 456 -10.58 -18.48 -8.00
N ASN A 457 -9.41 -17.94 -7.61
CA ASN A 457 -8.97 -17.91 -6.21
C ASN A 457 -9.93 -17.13 -5.30
N ILE A 458 -10.35 -15.93 -5.74
CA ILE A 458 -11.22 -15.06 -4.95
C ILE A 458 -12.59 -15.68 -4.78
N VAL A 459 -13.24 -16.07 -5.89
CA VAL A 459 -14.59 -16.65 -5.86
C VAL A 459 -14.62 -17.97 -5.09
N ALA A 460 -13.61 -18.84 -5.29
CA ALA A 460 -13.47 -20.09 -4.57
C ALA A 460 -13.37 -19.86 -3.05
N THR A 461 -12.53 -18.95 -2.63
CA THR A 461 -12.32 -18.65 -1.20
C THR A 461 -13.58 -18.04 -0.57
N PHE A 462 -14.23 -17.12 -1.26
CA PHE A 462 -15.50 -16.51 -0.84
C PHE A 462 -16.62 -17.54 -0.74
N SER A 463 -16.71 -18.48 -1.69
CA SER A 463 -17.71 -19.55 -1.67
C SER A 463 -17.63 -20.43 -0.42
N ARG A 464 -16.47 -20.44 0.26
CA ARG A 464 -16.23 -21.13 1.53
C ARG A 464 -16.46 -20.24 2.76
N GLY A 465 -16.90 -18.99 2.58
CA GLY A 465 -17.08 -18.02 3.66
C GLY A 465 -15.77 -17.47 4.23
N LEU A 466 -14.64 -17.67 3.56
CA LEU A 466 -13.32 -17.23 4.01
C LEU A 466 -13.00 -15.82 3.48
N ILE A 467 -13.85 -14.86 3.85
CA ILE A 467 -13.73 -13.45 3.44
C ILE A 467 -12.71 -12.75 4.33
N PRO A 468 -11.74 -12.02 3.77
CA PRO A 468 -10.75 -11.28 4.55
C PRO A 468 -11.39 -10.23 5.47
N THR A 469 -11.06 -10.25 6.76
CA THR A 469 -11.56 -9.30 7.76
C THR A 469 -10.42 -8.56 8.45
N GLY A 470 -10.59 -7.26 8.73
CA GLY A 470 -9.58 -6.44 9.43
C GLY A 470 -8.19 -6.58 8.80
N SER A 471 -7.18 -6.97 9.57
CA SER A 471 -5.80 -7.18 9.10
C SER A 471 -5.54 -8.61 8.58
N GLN A 472 -6.50 -9.54 8.68
CA GLN A 472 -6.31 -10.93 8.30
C GLN A 472 -6.68 -11.15 6.82
N ASP A 473 -5.71 -11.62 6.05
CA ASP A 473 -5.86 -12.02 4.65
C ASP A 473 -4.87 -13.16 4.33
N PRO A 474 -5.11 -14.38 4.85
CA PRO A 474 -4.16 -15.50 4.73
C PRO A 474 -3.96 -15.96 3.28
N TYR A 475 -4.93 -15.68 2.39
CA TYR A 475 -4.89 -16.06 0.98
C TYR A 475 -4.48 -14.92 0.06
N ALA A 476 -4.11 -13.75 0.61
CA ALA A 476 -3.71 -12.55 -0.13
C ALA A 476 -4.74 -12.08 -1.19
N LEU A 477 -6.03 -12.24 -0.89
CA LEU A 477 -7.11 -11.91 -1.82
C LEU A 477 -7.18 -10.41 -2.14
N ARG A 478 -6.84 -9.54 -1.17
CA ARG A 478 -6.78 -8.09 -1.40
C ARG A 478 -5.74 -7.75 -2.47
N ARG A 479 -4.55 -8.35 -2.37
CA ARG A 479 -3.48 -8.16 -3.35
C ARG A 479 -3.87 -8.69 -4.72
N GLN A 480 -4.52 -9.86 -4.77
CA GLN A 480 -5.00 -10.43 -6.03
C GLN A 480 -6.06 -9.53 -6.69
N THR A 481 -7.00 -8.99 -5.90
CA THR A 481 -8.01 -8.04 -6.42
C THR A 481 -7.36 -6.76 -6.97
N ILE A 482 -6.42 -6.17 -6.24
CA ILE A 482 -5.65 -5.00 -6.71
C ILE A 482 -4.89 -5.35 -8.00
N GLY A 483 -4.33 -6.55 -8.08
CA GLY A 483 -3.67 -7.04 -9.30
C GLY A 483 -4.60 -7.08 -10.51
N ILE A 484 -5.81 -7.63 -10.36
CA ILE A 484 -6.84 -7.64 -11.42
C ILE A 484 -7.19 -6.21 -11.84
N LEU A 485 -7.49 -5.34 -10.86
CA LEU A 485 -7.86 -3.95 -11.13
C LEU A 485 -6.74 -3.20 -11.86
N ASN A 486 -5.48 -3.37 -11.47
CA ASN A 486 -4.35 -2.74 -12.14
C ASN A 486 -4.14 -3.25 -13.58
N ILE A 487 -4.38 -4.54 -13.84
CA ILE A 487 -4.34 -5.08 -15.21
C ILE A 487 -5.42 -4.44 -16.06
N LEU A 488 -6.64 -4.30 -15.54
CA LEU A 488 -7.75 -3.68 -16.26
C LEU A 488 -7.53 -2.19 -16.49
N LEU A 489 -7.05 -1.45 -15.48
CA LEU A 489 -6.70 -0.03 -15.60
C LEU A 489 -5.55 0.22 -16.59
N GLY A 490 -4.65 -0.75 -16.76
CA GLY A 490 -3.56 -0.70 -17.73
C GLY A 490 -3.89 -1.32 -19.09
N SER A 491 -5.13 -1.73 -19.33
CA SER A 491 -5.60 -2.33 -20.59
C SER A 491 -6.59 -1.38 -21.30
N GLU A 492 -6.83 -1.65 -22.58
CA GLU A 492 -7.88 -0.97 -23.37
C GLU A 492 -9.25 -1.64 -23.25
N TRP A 493 -9.39 -2.64 -22.37
CA TRP A 493 -10.60 -3.42 -22.21
C TRP A 493 -11.66 -2.67 -21.38
N ASN A 494 -12.77 -2.36 -22.03
CA ASN A 494 -13.97 -1.84 -21.35
C ASN A 494 -14.97 -2.98 -21.15
N ILE A 495 -14.78 -3.78 -20.09
CA ILE A 495 -15.53 -5.01 -19.83
C ILE A 495 -16.03 -5.07 -18.39
N SER A 496 -17.17 -5.72 -18.19
CA SER A 496 -17.69 -6.07 -16.88
C SER A 496 -17.03 -7.36 -16.35
N LEU A 497 -16.71 -7.38 -15.07
CA LEU A 497 -16.25 -8.60 -14.38
C LEU A 497 -17.40 -9.52 -13.94
N ARG A 498 -18.64 -9.04 -13.99
CA ARG A 498 -19.81 -9.79 -13.52
C ARG A 498 -20.02 -11.14 -14.23
N PRO A 499 -19.87 -11.25 -15.57
CA PRO A 499 -19.98 -12.51 -16.28
C PRO A 499 -18.96 -13.55 -15.81
N ILE A 500 -17.70 -13.16 -15.63
CA ILE A 500 -16.63 -14.08 -15.20
C ILE A 500 -16.82 -14.52 -13.74
N PHE A 501 -17.32 -13.65 -12.84
CA PHE A 501 -17.68 -14.06 -11.49
C PHE A 501 -18.78 -15.12 -11.48
N LYS A 502 -19.85 -14.91 -12.26
CA LYS A 502 -20.95 -15.89 -12.38
C LYS A 502 -20.47 -17.21 -12.96
N ALA A 503 -19.68 -17.18 -14.03
CA ALA A 503 -19.10 -18.38 -14.62
C ALA A 503 -18.23 -19.15 -13.61
N SER A 504 -17.41 -18.44 -12.81
CA SER A 504 -16.61 -19.06 -11.77
C SER A 504 -17.48 -19.72 -10.68
N MET A 505 -18.55 -19.06 -10.26
CA MET A 505 -19.50 -19.62 -9.27
C MET A 505 -20.19 -20.90 -9.79
N GLU A 506 -20.58 -20.92 -11.05
CA GLU A 506 -21.17 -22.10 -11.69
C GLU A 506 -20.18 -23.28 -11.74
N LEU A 507 -18.93 -23.01 -12.15
CA LEU A 507 -17.87 -24.03 -12.22
C LEU A 507 -17.48 -24.58 -10.84
N LEU A 508 -17.62 -23.76 -9.79
CA LEU A 508 -17.43 -24.16 -8.40
C LEU A 508 -18.67 -24.82 -7.78
N ASN A 509 -19.74 -25.01 -8.55
CA ASN A 509 -21.03 -25.57 -8.12
C ASN A 509 -21.64 -24.82 -6.91
N VAL A 510 -21.53 -23.49 -6.91
CA VAL A 510 -22.19 -22.66 -5.89
C VAL A 510 -23.70 -22.76 -6.07
N PRO A 511 -24.48 -23.11 -5.03
CA PRO A 511 -25.94 -23.23 -5.12
C PRO A 511 -26.57 -21.91 -5.64
N ALA A 512 -27.54 -22.02 -6.56
CA ALA A 512 -28.15 -20.88 -7.23
C ALA A 512 -28.72 -19.83 -6.25
N GLU A 513 -29.29 -20.28 -5.13
CA GLU A 513 -29.83 -19.42 -4.07
C GLU A 513 -28.77 -18.59 -3.32
N LYS A 514 -27.49 -18.95 -3.45
CA LYS A 514 -26.36 -18.23 -2.83
C LYS A 514 -25.56 -17.37 -3.81
N GLN A 515 -25.78 -17.53 -5.10
CA GLN A 515 -24.97 -16.87 -6.12
C GLN A 515 -25.11 -15.35 -6.09
N GLU A 516 -26.31 -14.81 -5.95
CA GLU A 516 -26.51 -13.36 -5.91
C GLU A 516 -25.92 -12.71 -4.64
N GLU A 517 -26.03 -13.36 -3.49
CA GLU A 517 -25.41 -12.89 -2.25
C GLU A 517 -23.86 -12.89 -2.38
N LEU A 518 -23.32 -14.02 -2.89
CA LEU A 518 -21.87 -14.14 -3.09
C LEU A 518 -21.35 -13.14 -4.13
N LEU A 519 -22.10 -12.91 -5.21
CA LEU A 519 -21.77 -11.93 -6.23
C LEU A 519 -21.68 -10.52 -5.61
N GLY A 520 -22.69 -10.12 -4.83
CA GLY A 520 -22.66 -8.83 -4.13
C GLY A 520 -21.45 -8.68 -3.21
N GLN A 521 -21.07 -9.74 -2.47
CA GLN A 521 -19.88 -9.72 -1.61
C GLN A 521 -18.58 -9.55 -2.41
N VAL A 522 -18.46 -10.23 -3.55
CA VAL A 522 -17.28 -10.12 -4.44
C VAL A 522 -17.23 -8.71 -5.06
N GLU A 523 -18.34 -8.21 -5.57
CA GLU A 523 -18.43 -6.86 -6.17
C GLU A 523 -18.07 -5.77 -5.14
N GLU A 524 -18.62 -5.83 -3.93
CA GLU A 524 -18.26 -4.91 -2.84
C GLU A 524 -16.77 -4.98 -2.50
N PHE A 525 -16.21 -6.20 -2.49
CA PHE A 525 -14.79 -6.40 -2.25
C PHE A 525 -13.93 -5.74 -3.32
N PHE A 526 -14.31 -5.81 -4.60
CA PHE A 526 -13.62 -5.12 -5.72
C PHE A 526 -13.80 -3.61 -5.65
N THR A 527 -15.02 -3.14 -5.43
CA THR A 527 -15.35 -1.71 -5.32
C THR A 527 -14.53 -1.01 -4.23
N LEU A 528 -14.41 -1.64 -3.06
CA LEU A 528 -13.59 -1.08 -1.98
C LEU A 528 -12.09 -0.98 -2.34
N ARG A 529 -11.55 -1.88 -3.16
CA ARG A 529 -10.15 -1.83 -3.62
C ARG A 529 -9.95 -0.78 -4.71
N LEU A 530 -10.91 -0.66 -5.62
CA LEU A 530 -10.91 0.41 -6.63
C LEU A 530 -10.95 1.78 -5.97
N LYS A 531 -11.79 1.93 -4.94
CA LYS A 531 -11.82 3.13 -4.08
C LYS A 531 -10.43 3.46 -3.52
N ASN A 532 -9.73 2.46 -2.96
CA ASN A 532 -8.40 2.69 -2.39
C ASN A 532 -7.38 3.08 -3.47
N ILE A 533 -7.42 2.46 -4.66
CA ILE A 533 -6.54 2.82 -5.78
C ILE A 533 -6.74 4.30 -6.18
N PHE A 534 -7.98 4.77 -6.23
CA PHE A 534 -8.25 6.17 -6.54
C PHE A 534 -7.84 7.12 -5.41
N LEU A 535 -8.02 6.72 -4.14
CA LEU A 535 -7.53 7.49 -2.98
C LEU A 535 -6.00 7.63 -2.98
N ASP A 536 -5.28 6.56 -3.30
CA ASP A 536 -3.81 6.57 -3.41
C ASP A 536 -3.32 7.48 -4.56
N ARG A 537 -4.19 7.76 -5.54
CA ARG A 537 -3.98 8.74 -6.62
C ARG A 537 -4.49 10.14 -6.28
N GLU A 538 -4.82 10.40 -5.01
CA GLU A 538 -5.30 11.70 -4.51
C GLU A 538 -6.62 12.17 -5.14
N VAL A 539 -7.45 11.25 -5.66
CA VAL A 539 -8.80 11.60 -6.15
C VAL A 539 -9.68 11.98 -4.95
N PRO A 540 -10.41 13.12 -5.02
CA PRO A 540 -11.27 13.55 -3.92
C PRO A 540 -12.34 12.53 -3.55
N HIS A 541 -12.56 12.30 -2.24
CA HIS A 541 -13.51 11.31 -1.72
C HIS A 541 -14.91 11.42 -2.33
N HIS A 542 -15.45 12.64 -2.47
CA HIS A 542 -16.78 12.88 -3.01
C HIS A 542 -16.91 12.50 -4.50
N VAL A 543 -15.83 12.66 -5.29
CA VAL A 543 -15.79 12.22 -6.68
C VAL A 543 -15.83 10.69 -6.76
N ILE A 544 -15.06 10.03 -5.90
CA ILE A 544 -15.06 8.56 -5.84
C ILE A 544 -16.43 8.03 -5.41
N ASP A 545 -17.03 8.62 -4.37
CA ASP A 545 -18.33 8.18 -3.85
C ASP A 545 -19.46 8.43 -4.86
N LEU A 546 -19.38 9.51 -5.66
CA LEU A 546 -20.28 9.74 -6.79
C LEU A 546 -20.23 8.56 -7.78
N LEU A 547 -19.03 8.21 -8.26
CA LEU A 547 -18.85 7.18 -9.28
C LEU A 547 -19.21 5.78 -8.79
N LEU A 548 -18.71 5.41 -7.61
CA LEU A 548 -18.91 4.06 -7.06
C LEU A 548 -20.34 3.84 -6.52
N SER A 549 -21.19 4.85 -6.57
CA SER A 549 -22.65 4.68 -6.38
C SER A 549 -23.32 3.98 -7.57
N ASN A 550 -22.70 3.98 -8.75
CA ASN A 550 -23.14 3.26 -9.94
C ASN A 550 -22.40 1.92 -10.07
N ASN A 551 -23.05 0.84 -9.64
CA ASN A 551 -22.48 -0.52 -9.63
C ASN A 551 -22.36 -1.16 -11.03
N GLU A 552 -22.85 -0.49 -12.08
CA GLU A 552 -22.81 -1.00 -13.45
C GLU A 552 -21.54 -0.55 -14.21
N LEU A 553 -20.77 0.38 -13.64
CA LEU A 553 -19.54 0.86 -14.26
C LEU A 553 -18.49 -0.24 -14.35
N SER A 554 -17.87 -0.37 -15.51
CA SER A 554 -16.63 -1.12 -15.65
C SER A 554 -15.48 -0.38 -14.97
N VAL A 555 -14.34 -1.04 -14.83
CA VAL A 555 -13.13 -0.40 -14.30
C VAL A 555 -12.63 0.71 -15.25
N ALA A 556 -12.75 0.51 -16.56
CA ALA A 556 -12.37 1.49 -17.57
C ALA A 556 -13.32 2.70 -17.58
N ASP A 557 -14.64 2.47 -17.42
CA ASP A 557 -15.61 3.56 -17.28
C ASP A 557 -15.30 4.42 -16.06
N ALA A 558 -15.02 3.78 -14.91
CA ALA A 558 -14.69 4.49 -13.68
C ALA A 558 -13.43 5.34 -13.85
N GLU A 559 -12.38 4.82 -14.49
CA GLU A 559 -11.12 5.55 -14.78
C GLU A 559 -11.39 6.73 -15.72
N GLY A 560 -12.12 6.51 -16.83
CA GLY A 560 -12.45 7.55 -17.80
C GLY A 560 -13.27 8.68 -17.19
N LEU A 561 -14.27 8.32 -16.38
CA LEU A 561 -15.09 9.30 -15.67
C LEU A 561 -14.33 10.07 -14.59
N VAL A 562 -13.43 9.42 -13.81
CA VAL A 562 -12.56 10.12 -12.84
C VAL A 562 -11.75 11.20 -13.55
N ASN A 563 -11.08 10.83 -14.65
CA ASN A 563 -10.25 11.76 -15.41
C ASN A 563 -11.07 12.92 -15.97
N ALA A 564 -12.27 12.65 -16.49
CA ALA A 564 -13.18 13.65 -17.04
C ALA A 564 -13.75 14.58 -15.95
N LEU A 565 -14.13 14.05 -14.79
CA LEU A 565 -14.66 14.83 -13.67
C LEU A 565 -13.61 15.78 -13.10
N LEU A 566 -12.37 15.30 -12.89
CA LEU A 566 -11.26 16.12 -12.41
C LEU A 566 -10.89 17.22 -13.41
N ALA A 567 -10.86 16.90 -14.72
CA ALA A 567 -10.55 17.88 -15.76
C ALA A 567 -11.62 18.98 -15.88
N ASN A 568 -12.90 18.66 -15.70
CA ASN A 568 -14.01 19.59 -15.82
C ASN A 568 -14.43 20.25 -14.49
N ARG A 569 -13.84 19.85 -13.36
CA ARG A 569 -14.09 20.39 -12.01
C ARG A 569 -15.61 20.48 -11.70
N ILE A 570 -16.34 19.44 -12.03
CA ILE A 570 -17.82 19.40 -11.88
C ILE A 570 -18.23 19.53 -10.41
N ASP A 571 -17.46 18.98 -9.50
CA ASP A 571 -17.64 19.08 -8.06
C ASP A 571 -17.57 20.52 -7.51
N GLU A 572 -16.87 21.42 -8.22
CA GLU A 572 -16.80 22.85 -7.90
C GLU A 572 -17.96 23.67 -8.51
N ASN A 573 -18.77 23.06 -9.41
CA ASN A 573 -19.90 23.74 -10.04
C ASN A 573 -21.13 23.73 -9.12
N VAL A 574 -21.18 24.70 -8.22
CA VAL A 574 -22.24 24.84 -7.20
C VAL A 574 -23.64 24.88 -7.82
N GLU A 575 -23.81 25.58 -8.96
CA GLU A 575 -25.09 25.74 -9.63
C GLU A 575 -25.61 24.40 -10.20
N LEU A 576 -24.73 23.62 -10.81
CA LEU A 576 -25.04 22.26 -11.29
C LEU A 576 -25.41 21.34 -10.13
N VAL A 577 -24.59 21.27 -9.09
CA VAL A 577 -24.82 20.41 -7.93
C VAL A 577 -26.16 20.75 -7.26
N GLN A 578 -26.51 22.04 -7.13
CA GLN A 578 -27.79 22.47 -6.57
C GLN A 578 -28.96 22.07 -7.45
N ALA A 579 -28.89 22.27 -8.76
CA ALA A 579 -29.95 21.94 -9.72
C ALA A 579 -30.27 20.44 -9.69
N TYR A 580 -29.22 19.59 -9.81
CA TYR A 580 -29.40 18.14 -9.81
C TYR A 580 -29.77 17.56 -8.44
N THR A 581 -29.28 18.12 -7.34
CA THR A 581 -29.71 17.75 -5.98
C THR A 581 -31.22 18.02 -5.77
N ARG A 582 -31.73 19.14 -6.30
CA ARG A 582 -33.15 19.46 -6.23
C ARG A 582 -33.99 18.42 -6.96
N MET A 583 -33.58 18.02 -8.17
CA MET A 583 -34.23 16.95 -8.94
C MET A 583 -34.17 15.62 -8.22
N TYR A 584 -32.99 15.20 -7.75
CA TYR A 584 -32.77 13.94 -7.02
C TYR A 584 -33.78 13.77 -5.87
N ASN A 585 -33.94 14.80 -5.04
CA ASN A 585 -34.84 14.74 -3.88
C ASN A 585 -36.33 14.50 -4.27
N LEU A 586 -36.72 14.84 -5.52
CA LEU A 586 -38.08 14.63 -6.02
C LEU A 586 -38.27 13.27 -6.69
N VAL A 587 -37.20 12.72 -7.29
CA VAL A 587 -37.35 11.56 -8.20
C VAL A 587 -36.53 10.33 -7.81
N LYS A 588 -35.84 10.32 -6.67
CA LYS A 588 -35.04 9.18 -6.21
C LYS A 588 -35.83 7.86 -6.14
N ASP A 589 -37.11 7.95 -5.79
CA ASP A 589 -38.04 6.80 -5.67
C ASP A 589 -39.02 6.71 -6.86
N VAL A 590 -38.79 7.46 -7.96
CA VAL A 590 -39.68 7.51 -9.13
C VAL A 590 -39.08 6.67 -10.26
N GLU A 591 -39.75 5.61 -10.64
CA GLU A 591 -39.42 4.84 -11.83
C GLU A 591 -39.80 5.58 -13.11
N TYR A 592 -38.92 5.57 -14.13
CA TYR A 592 -39.20 6.25 -15.39
C TYR A 592 -40.14 5.42 -16.28
N THR A 593 -41.29 5.98 -16.59
CA THR A 593 -42.32 5.34 -17.44
C THR A 593 -42.64 6.14 -18.72
N GLY A 594 -41.95 7.27 -18.89
CA GLY A 594 -42.10 8.13 -20.05
C GLY A 594 -42.86 9.43 -19.76
N VAL A 595 -42.60 10.46 -20.55
CA VAL A 595 -43.28 11.77 -20.49
C VAL A 595 -44.36 11.85 -21.53
N ASN A 596 -45.59 12.21 -21.12
CA ASN A 596 -46.69 12.50 -22.05
C ASN A 596 -46.65 13.96 -22.48
N SER A 597 -46.31 14.22 -23.75
CA SER A 597 -46.19 15.57 -24.33
C SER A 597 -47.50 16.36 -24.30
N ASP A 598 -48.65 15.69 -24.37
CA ASP A 598 -49.98 16.37 -24.39
C ASP A 598 -50.32 16.97 -23.00
N LEU A 599 -49.66 16.53 -21.95
CA LEU A 599 -49.81 17.05 -20.58
C LEU A 599 -48.82 18.16 -20.23
N LEU A 600 -47.90 18.55 -21.12
CA LEU A 600 -47.00 19.66 -20.97
C LEU A 600 -47.70 20.98 -21.29
N LYS A 601 -48.13 21.73 -20.27
CA LYS A 601 -48.92 22.95 -20.41
C LYS A 601 -48.08 24.21 -20.48
N GLU A 602 -47.12 24.31 -19.59
CA GLU A 602 -46.28 25.49 -19.45
C GLU A 602 -45.12 25.48 -20.45
N ASP A 603 -44.68 26.65 -20.89
CA ASP A 603 -43.57 26.75 -21.82
C ASP A 603 -42.26 26.25 -21.23
N ALA A 604 -42.04 26.41 -19.92
CA ALA A 604 -40.89 25.87 -19.22
C ALA A 604 -40.86 24.33 -19.17
N GLU A 605 -42.05 23.66 -19.11
CA GLU A 605 -42.13 22.20 -19.20
C GLU A 605 -41.69 21.69 -20.58
N LYS A 606 -42.17 22.36 -21.64
CA LYS A 606 -41.82 22.01 -23.04
C LYS A 606 -40.35 22.23 -23.31
N ALA A 607 -39.80 23.37 -22.83
CA ALA A 607 -38.38 23.69 -22.96
C ALA A 607 -37.49 22.69 -22.23
N LEU A 608 -37.85 22.28 -20.97
CA LEU A 608 -37.11 21.28 -20.27
C LEU A 608 -37.19 19.91 -20.93
N PHE A 609 -38.37 19.53 -21.47
CA PHE A 609 -38.55 18.26 -22.17
C PHE A 609 -37.68 18.17 -23.43
N GLU A 610 -37.66 19.23 -24.24
CA GLU A 610 -36.83 19.29 -25.43
C GLU A 610 -35.33 19.23 -25.09
N ALA A 611 -34.92 20.04 -24.10
CA ALA A 611 -33.53 20.07 -23.65
C ALA A 611 -33.09 18.72 -23.05
N ALA A 612 -33.91 18.10 -22.19
CA ALA A 612 -33.61 16.84 -21.54
C ALA A 612 -33.55 15.66 -22.53
N SER A 613 -34.48 15.65 -23.53
CA SER A 613 -34.47 14.63 -24.57
C SER A 613 -33.19 14.70 -25.40
N LYS A 614 -32.82 15.91 -25.86
CA LYS A 614 -31.58 16.14 -26.60
C LYS A 614 -30.33 15.80 -25.79
N ALA A 615 -30.30 16.18 -24.51
CA ALA A 615 -29.19 15.87 -23.63
C ALA A 615 -29.07 14.36 -23.34
N SER A 616 -30.21 13.65 -23.21
CA SER A 616 -30.20 12.20 -23.01
C SER A 616 -29.64 11.49 -24.26
N GLU A 617 -30.03 11.89 -25.46
CA GLU A 617 -29.50 11.34 -26.73
C GLU A 617 -27.97 11.62 -26.82
N ALA A 618 -27.57 12.86 -26.53
CA ALA A 618 -26.14 13.24 -26.57
C ALA A 618 -25.31 12.48 -25.54
N SER A 619 -25.81 12.27 -24.31
CA SER A 619 -25.14 11.52 -23.26
C SER A 619 -25.00 10.05 -23.62
N LEU A 620 -26.03 9.42 -24.19
CA LEU A 620 -25.95 8.02 -24.65
C LEU A 620 -24.96 7.86 -25.81
N ALA A 621 -25.00 8.75 -26.79
CA ALA A 621 -24.06 8.70 -27.91
C ALA A 621 -22.60 8.90 -27.45
N ALA A 622 -22.37 9.81 -26.49
CA ALA A 622 -21.04 10.00 -25.88
C ALA A 622 -20.59 8.76 -25.09
N TRP A 623 -21.51 8.14 -24.36
CA TRP A 623 -21.24 6.91 -23.61
C TRP A 623 -20.85 5.75 -24.54
N GLU A 624 -21.62 5.51 -25.61
CA GLU A 624 -21.31 4.47 -26.60
C GLU A 624 -19.97 4.71 -27.32
N ALA A 625 -19.57 5.99 -27.43
CA ALA A 625 -18.27 6.37 -27.99
C ALA A 625 -17.12 6.35 -26.98
N ASN A 626 -17.35 6.03 -25.73
CA ASN A 626 -16.41 6.16 -24.61
C ASN A 626 -15.85 7.60 -24.46
N ASP A 627 -16.62 8.61 -24.90
CA ASP A 627 -16.26 10.03 -24.73
C ASP A 627 -16.72 10.54 -23.36
N TYR A 628 -15.98 10.16 -22.31
CA TYR A 628 -16.32 10.52 -20.94
C TYR A 628 -16.27 12.03 -20.68
N ALA A 629 -15.48 12.78 -21.46
CA ALA A 629 -15.44 14.23 -21.35
C ALA A 629 -16.78 14.84 -21.78
N ALA A 630 -17.36 14.34 -22.88
CA ALA A 630 -18.68 14.75 -23.33
C ALA A 630 -19.77 14.28 -22.35
N VAL A 631 -19.72 13.03 -21.84
CA VAL A 631 -20.66 12.51 -20.84
C VAL A 631 -20.73 13.44 -19.63
N VAL A 632 -19.59 13.88 -19.11
CA VAL A 632 -19.48 14.74 -17.94
C VAL A 632 -19.90 16.19 -18.22
N ALA A 633 -19.75 16.67 -19.47
CA ALA A 633 -20.12 18.03 -19.85
C ALA A 633 -21.62 18.22 -20.10
N VAL A 634 -22.31 17.19 -20.60
CA VAL A 634 -23.74 17.28 -21.00
C VAL A 634 -24.67 17.73 -19.85
N PRO A 635 -24.56 17.23 -18.60
CA PRO A 635 -25.43 17.68 -17.50
C PRO A 635 -25.44 19.19 -17.26
N ALA A 636 -24.30 19.87 -17.46
CA ALA A 636 -24.20 21.32 -17.26
C ALA A 636 -25.08 22.10 -18.27
N THR A 637 -25.33 21.55 -19.45
CA THR A 637 -26.14 22.19 -20.47
C THR A 637 -27.64 22.32 -20.12
N LEU A 638 -28.07 21.46 -19.15
CA LEU A 638 -29.47 21.45 -18.69
C LEU A 638 -29.74 22.45 -17.56
N VAL A 639 -28.73 22.94 -16.86
CA VAL A 639 -28.90 23.77 -15.68
C VAL A 639 -29.80 24.97 -15.91
N PRO A 640 -29.69 25.76 -17.00
CA PRO A 640 -30.59 26.90 -17.25
C PRO A 640 -32.05 26.48 -17.39
N ALA A 641 -32.34 25.38 -18.16
CA ALA A 641 -33.69 24.88 -18.35
C ALA A 641 -34.30 24.30 -17.05
N ILE A 642 -33.50 23.62 -16.25
CA ILE A 642 -33.86 23.10 -14.91
C ILE A 642 -34.25 24.26 -13.98
N ASN A 643 -33.41 25.27 -13.88
CA ASN A 643 -33.66 26.43 -13.01
C ASN A 643 -34.94 27.13 -13.44
N LYS A 644 -35.12 27.41 -14.76
CA LYS A 644 -36.31 28.03 -15.30
C LYS A 644 -37.60 27.22 -15.02
N PHE A 645 -37.52 25.90 -15.16
CA PHE A 645 -38.65 25.01 -14.84
C PHE A 645 -39.04 25.11 -13.36
N PHE A 646 -38.09 25.09 -12.43
CA PHE A 646 -38.38 25.20 -11.00
C PHE A 646 -38.80 26.61 -10.54
N GLU A 647 -38.54 27.67 -11.33
CA GLU A 647 -39.04 29.02 -11.12
C GLU A 647 -40.49 29.14 -11.53
N ASP A 648 -40.87 28.60 -12.71
CA ASP A 648 -42.16 28.84 -13.33
C ASP A 648 -43.18 27.74 -13.03
N VAL A 649 -42.76 26.51 -12.68
CA VAL A 649 -43.62 25.34 -12.57
C VAL A 649 -43.67 24.78 -11.17
N MET A 650 -44.84 24.60 -10.61
CA MET A 650 -45.08 23.90 -9.36
C MET A 650 -45.19 22.39 -9.66
N VAL A 651 -44.10 21.62 -9.39
CA VAL A 651 -44.03 20.17 -9.69
C VAL A 651 -45.19 19.41 -9.03
N MET A 652 -45.47 19.70 -7.77
CA MET A 652 -46.51 19.05 -6.95
C MET A 652 -47.88 19.70 -7.20
N ASP A 653 -48.39 19.50 -8.45
CA ASP A 653 -49.72 20.00 -8.87
C ASP A 653 -50.86 19.29 -8.14
N LYS A 654 -52.03 19.94 -8.10
CA LYS A 654 -53.28 19.37 -7.55
C LYS A 654 -53.88 18.29 -8.43
N ASP A 655 -53.64 18.38 -9.72
CA ASP A 655 -54.02 17.36 -10.72
C ASP A 655 -52.96 16.24 -10.69
N GLU A 656 -53.33 15.06 -10.22
CA GLU A 656 -52.43 13.92 -10.09
C GLU A 656 -51.84 13.47 -11.44
N ALA A 657 -52.53 13.64 -12.56
CA ALA A 657 -52.00 13.28 -13.89
C ALA A 657 -50.88 14.26 -14.30
N ILE A 658 -51.07 15.55 -14.07
CA ILE A 658 -50.09 16.60 -14.33
C ILE A 658 -48.87 16.41 -13.40
N LYS A 659 -49.10 16.20 -12.10
CA LYS A 659 -48.04 15.93 -11.11
C LYS A 659 -47.20 14.73 -11.52
N ALA A 660 -47.84 13.60 -11.86
CA ALA A 660 -47.12 12.40 -12.28
C ALA A 660 -46.27 12.68 -13.53
N ASN A 661 -46.80 13.37 -14.52
CA ASN A 661 -46.08 13.72 -15.75
C ASN A 661 -44.88 14.66 -15.48
N ARG A 662 -45.03 15.64 -14.58
CA ARG A 662 -43.96 16.54 -14.14
C ARG A 662 -42.83 15.79 -13.42
N LEU A 663 -43.16 14.80 -12.60
CA LEU A 663 -42.18 13.92 -11.98
C LEU A 663 -41.44 13.07 -13.03
N GLN A 664 -42.13 12.57 -14.06
CA GLN A 664 -41.50 11.87 -15.18
C GLN A 664 -40.54 12.79 -15.96
N LEU A 665 -40.91 14.05 -16.17
CA LEU A 665 -40.05 15.04 -16.82
C LEU A 665 -38.77 15.31 -16.00
N VAL A 666 -38.95 15.51 -14.69
CA VAL A 666 -37.80 15.69 -13.79
C VAL A 666 -36.93 14.43 -13.78
N ARG A 667 -37.51 13.22 -13.79
CA ARG A 667 -36.79 11.96 -13.85
C ARG A 667 -35.98 11.81 -15.14
N LEU A 668 -36.56 12.20 -16.28
CA LEU A 668 -35.85 12.25 -17.57
C LEU A 668 -34.64 13.20 -17.50
N ALA A 669 -34.82 14.42 -17.00
CA ALA A 669 -33.73 15.38 -16.89
C ALA A 669 -32.63 14.90 -15.90
N TYR A 670 -33.03 14.25 -14.80
CA TYR A 670 -32.08 13.68 -13.85
C TYR A 670 -31.30 12.49 -14.42
N SER A 671 -31.88 11.68 -15.31
CA SER A 671 -31.22 10.47 -15.85
C SER A 671 -29.90 10.78 -16.57
N VAL A 672 -29.76 11.99 -17.11
CA VAL A 672 -28.52 12.45 -17.77
C VAL A 672 -27.34 12.49 -16.79
N MET A 673 -27.59 12.83 -15.51
CA MET A 673 -26.56 12.82 -14.45
C MET A 673 -26.39 11.42 -13.83
N ALA A 674 -27.47 10.64 -13.78
CA ALA A 674 -27.47 9.32 -13.17
C ALA A 674 -26.53 8.31 -13.87
N ILE A 675 -26.18 8.55 -15.13
CA ILE A 675 -25.18 7.76 -15.87
C ILE A 675 -23.82 7.86 -15.18
N ILE A 676 -23.47 9.03 -14.63
CA ILE A 676 -22.19 9.27 -13.93
C ILE A 676 -22.27 8.66 -12.53
N GLY A 677 -23.37 8.89 -11.81
CA GLY A 677 -23.57 8.40 -10.45
C GLY A 677 -24.57 9.22 -9.63
N ASP A 678 -24.59 8.99 -8.31
CA ASP A 678 -25.48 9.69 -7.38
C ASP A 678 -24.91 11.05 -6.97
N ILE A 679 -25.51 12.12 -7.50
CA ILE A 679 -25.13 13.52 -7.22
C ILE A 679 -25.15 13.88 -5.73
N SER A 680 -25.86 13.12 -4.89
CA SER A 680 -25.90 13.38 -3.46
C SER A 680 -24.55 13.25 -2.76
N ALA A 681 -23.61 12.56 -3.39
CA ALA A 681 -22.24 12.41 -2.90
C ALA A 681 -21.40 13.70 -3.03
N LEU A 682 -21.81 14.66 -3.87
CA LEU A 682 -21.12 15.96 -4.06
C LEU A 682 -21.58 17.06 -3.08
N LYS A 683 -22.33 16.73 -2.06
CA LYS A 683 -22.83 17.70 -1.06
C LYS A 683 -21.81 18.08 -0.02
#